data_0f7828111a30fc2074417bb46122a9a2
#
_entry.id   0f7828111a30fc2074417bb46122a9a2
#
_cell.length_a   1.000
_cell.length_b   1.000
_cell.length_c   1.000
_cell.angle_alpha   90.00
_cell.angle_beta   90.00
_cell.angle_gamma   90.00
#
_symmetry.space_group_name_H-M   'P 1'
#
loop_
_entity.id
_entity.type
_entity.pdbx_description
1 polymer ?
#
loop_
_entity_poly.entity_id
_entity_poly.type
_entity_poly.pdbx_seq_one_letter_code
_entity_poly.pdbx_strand_id
1 'polypeptide(L)'
;MDPSGRLNVAPAGEPVVSVVMVLFGGWDLARRAISALAENTEQPFELVLVDNASPDDTLARAEAFVEGVTIVRNEANRGFGGGSNQGAEAARARVLCFLNSDALVQPGWLPPLLERIGESGVGAAVPLFLNENGSVQEAGSVIDSIGHAHAVGSDGDARDFRYRFPREVDYGSAACLVVRRDLFLELGGFDEAFSPAYYEDSDLCFRLHARGLTTIFDPRSRVVHVRHGSGSFESARKLMEKHRAVFVERWNERLLERPRFVEVAQNPSQMLAARDADALDRFLVIDDRVPHTDRGSGDPRMSRLLEELARLWPSARITFLAADGEDAERYAPPLLERGIEVVAPPTDWVKWFEERRFHYGVVLVSRGQNAARFDGHLGLYQPQALRIFDTEALSFQRLERQVELSPGGRERNRLRAETAKMRESEIRAVQEADIVFCVSEEETRFITEVAPGKRTFVLPGIVEPVPDAPGFDERRDLLFFGGFLAGAVSPNEDSLRYLLAEVLPHFWEDHPDVVLNVIGADVSDSVRALEGPQTRIVGYVEDPVAWLTRARVHVNPMRFGAGLKQKFLDSLAAGLPFVTTTVGAEGFPLGDVRPSLVSDDPVELAALLSRLYTDRAEWERVQAHLLELASTRFDADSFRRTLVGAMAYVGVAPPAG
;
A
#
# COMPACT_ATOMS: atom_id res chain seq x y z
N MET A 1 -34.04 -17.43 -12.02
CA MET A 1 -35.29 -17.25 -12.80
C MET A 1 -36.43 -17.89 -12.03
N ASP A 2 -37.57 -17.23 -12.01
CA ASP A 2 -38.79 -17.77 -11.40
C ASP A 2 -39.43 -18.85 -12.33
N PRO A 3 -40.55 -19.51 -11.90
CA PRO A 3 -41.26 -20.51 -12.73
C PRO A 3 -41.82 -19.95 -14.03
N SER A 4 -41.97 -18.63 -14.20
CA SER A 4 -42.39 -17.96 -15.45
C SER A 4 -41.22 -17.71 -16.40
N GLY A 5 -39.97 -17.97 -16.02
CA GLY A 5 -38.76 -17.67 -16.79
C GLY A 5 -38.32 -16.20 -16.72
N ARG A 6 -38.97 -15.40 -15.87
CA ARG A 6 -38.61 -13.99 -15.62
C ARG A 6 -37.48 -13.88 -14.57
N LEU A 7 -36.67 -12.83 -14.75
CA LEU A 7 -35.63 -12.47 -13.79
C LEU A 7 -36.24 -11.56 -12.69
N ASN A 8 -36.30 -12.05 -11.47
CA ASN A 8 -36.77 -11.23 -10.34
C ASN A 8 -35.60 -10.46 -9.74
N VAL A 9 -35.69 -9.13 -9.73
CA VAL A 9 -34.71 -8.22 -9.14
C VAL A 9 -35.33 -7.35 -8.02
N ALA A 10 -36.47 -7.78 -7.48
CA ALA A 10 -37.05 -7.12 -6.32
C ALA A 10 -36.05 -7.16 -5.16
N PRO A 11 -35.80 -6.00 -4.48
CA PRO A 11 -34.86 -5.95 -3.38
C PRO A 11 -35.30 -6.88 -2.22
N ALA A 12 -34.37 -7.67 -1.69
CA ALA A 12 -34.61 -8.55 -0.54
C ALA A 12 -34.76 -7.81 0.81
N GLY A 13 -34.97 -6.49 0.77
CA GLY A 13 -35.09 -5.61 1.93
C GLY A 13 -35.09 -4.14 1.49
N GLU A 14 -34.76 -3.22 2.41
CA GLU A 14 -34.55 -1.83 2.04
C GLU A 14 -33.31 -1.71 1.13
N PRO A 15 -33.44 -1.13 -0.08
CA PRO A 15 -32.33 -1.07 -1.03
C PRO A 15 -31.24 -0.11 -0.53
N VAL A 16 -29.99 -0.56 -0.57
CA VAL A 16 -28.83 0.28 -0.23
C VAL A 16 -28.42 1.19 -1.39
N VAL A 17 -28.77 0.79 -2.63
CA VAL A 17 -28.49 1.53 -3.86
C VAL A 17 -29.68 1.43 -4.82
N SER A 18 -29.96 2.53 -5.53
CA SER A 18 -30.86 2.54 -6.68
C SER A 18 -30.01 2.58 -7.95
N VAL A 19 -30.09 1.53 -8.75
CA VAL A 19 -29.42 1.45 -10.06
C VAL A 19 -30.34 2.04 -11.11
N VAL A 20 -29.95 3.16 -11.70
CA VAL A 20 -30.67 3.85 -12.77
C VAL A 20 -30.09 3.47 -14.11
N MET A 21 -30.87 2.87 -14.98
CA MET A 21 -30.47 2.45 -16.32
C MET A 21 -31.40 3.07 -17.37
N VAL A 22 -30.83 3.89 -18.26
CA VAL A 22 -31.56 4.51 -19.36
C VAL A 22 -31.51 3.58 -20.60
N LEU A 23 -32.67 3.30 -21.17
CA LEU A 23 -32.83 2.45 -22.34
C LEU A 23 -33.22 3.32 -23.54
N PHE A 24 -32.54 3.12 -24.70
CA PHE A 24 -32.90 3.70 -25.98
C PHE A 24 -32.58 2.70 -27.10
N GLY A 25 -33.39 1.64 -27.20
CA GLY A 25 -33.13 0.48 -28.04
C GLY A 25 -32.02 -0.43 -27.48
N GLY A 26 -31.60 -1.39 -28.33
CA GLY A 26 -30.45 -2.24 -28.02
C GLY A 26 -30.69 -3.29 -26.92
N TRP A 27 -31.86 -3.90 -26.91
CA TRP A 27 -32.29 -4.86 -25.89
C TRP A 27 -31.29 -5.96 -25.55
N ASP A 28 -30.57 -6.52 -26.52
CA ASP A 28 -29.68 -7.65 -26.26
C ASP A 28 -28.52 -7.28 -25.31
N LEU A 29 -28.01 -6.05 -25.38
CA LEU A 29 -27.02 -5.52 -24.45
C LEU A 29 -27.66 -5.20 -23.09
N ALA A 30 -28.80 -4.53 -23.07
CA ALA A 30 -29.53 -4.22 -21.85
C ALA A 30 -29.87 -5.51 -21.05
N ARG A 31 -30.32 -6.56 -21.74
CA ARG A 31 -30.56 -7.86 -21.12
C ARG A 31 -29.31 -8.45 -20.48
N ARG A 32 -28.15 -8.37 -21.17
CA ARG A 32 -26.86 -8.81 -20.59
C ARG A 32 -26.48 -8.00 -19.34
N ALA A 33 -26.66 -6.68 -19.40
CA ALA A 33 -26.35 -5.80 -18.26
C ALA A 33 -27.27 -6.06 -17.05
N ILE A 34 -28.59 -6.22 -17.27
CA ILE A 34 -29.55 -6.56 -16.22
C ILE A 34 -29.24 -7.95 -15.63
N SER A 35 -28.89 -8.94 -16.45
CA SER A 35 -28.50 -10.26 -15.97
C SER A 35 -27.22 -10.20 -15.13
N ALA A 36 -26.18 -9.50 -15.60
CA ALA A 36 -24.93 -9.33 -14.87
C ALA A 36 -25.16 -8.60 -13.54
N LEU A 37 -26.04 -7.59 -13.51
CA LEU A 37 -26.42 -6.88 -12.29
C LEU A 37 -27.06 -7.83 -11.27
N ALA A 38 -28.01 -8.64 -11.68
CA ALA A 38 -28.72 -9.59 -10.81
C ALA A 38 -27.81 -10.73 -10.31
N GLU A 39 -26.86 -11.17 -11.13
CA GLU A 39 -25.93 -12.27 -10.81
C GLU A 39 -24.78 -11.82 -9.89
N ASN A 40 -24.31 -10.56 -10.02
CA ASN A 40 -23.09 -10.09 -9.40
C ASN A 40 -23.31 -9.06 -8.29
N THR A 41 -24.58 -8.82 -7.86
CA THR A 41 -24.91 -7.87 -6.79
C THR A 41 -25.54 -8.59 -5.62
N GLU A 42 -24.79 -8.77 -4.53
CA GLU A 42 -25.26 -9.43 -3.32
C GLU A 42 -26.07 -8.50 -2.41
N GLN A 43 -25.78 -7.19 -2.47
CA GLN A 43 -26.44 -6.19 -1.65
C GLN A 43 -27.88 -5.93 -2.15
N PRO A 44 -28.82 -5.64 -1.25
CA PRO A 44 -30.18 -5.23 -1.66
C PRO A 44 -30.12 -3.98 -2.56
N PHE A 45 -30.57 -4.09 -3.78
CA PHE A 45 -30.66 -2.96 -4.71
C PHE A 45 -32.05 -2.85 -5.33
N GLU A 46 -32.46 -1.66 -5.73
CA GLU A 46 -33.58 -1.48 -6.65
C GLU A 46 -33.09 -1.14 -8.06
N LEU A 47 -33.79 -1.62 -9.05
CA LEU A 47 -33.53 -1.26 -10.46
C LEU A 47 -34.61 -0.31 -10.95
N VAL A 48 -34.18 0.87 -11.44
CA VAL A 48 -35.02 1.85 -12.11
C VAL A 48 -34.65 1.87 -13.59
N LEU A 49 -35.52 1.33 -14.43
CA LEU A 49 -35.39 1.36 -15.88
C LEU A 49 -36.10 2.58 -16.44
N VAL A 50 -35.39 3.41 -17.20
CA VAL A 50 -36.00 4.57 -17.88
C VAL A 50 -36.03 4.27 -19.40
N ASP A 51 -37.19 3.92 -19.93
CA ASP A 51 -37.34 3.83 -21.36
C ASP A 51 -37.42 5.23 -21.95
N ASN A 52 -36.42 5.60 -22.69
CA ASN A 52 -36.25 6.93 -23.27
C ASN A 52 -36.86 7.07 -24.66
N ALA A 53 -38.08 6.54 -24.85
CA ALA A 53 -38.79 6.39 -26.10
C ALA A 53 -37.99 5.50 -27.08
N SER A 54 -37.69 4.28 -26.69
CA SER A 54 -37.00 3.30 -27.53
C SER A 54 -37.72 3.10 -28.88
N PRO A 55 -36.98 3.17 -30.01
CA PRO A 55 -37.58 3.08 -31.33
C PRO A 55 -37.96 1.65 -31.78
N ASP A 56 -37.56 0.65 -30.97
CA ASP A 56 -37.75 -0.79 -31.18
C ASP A 56 -38.57 -1.44 -30.05
N ASP A 57 -38.60 -2.76 -29.98
CA ASP A 57 -39.35 -3.52 -28.99
C ASP A 57 -38.65 -3.65 -27.61
N THR A 58 -37.61 -2.84 -27.34
CA THR A 58 -36.80 -2.90 -26.11
C THR A 58 -37.65 -2.81 -24.84
N LEU A 59 -38.58 -1.86 -24.75
CA LEU A 59 -39.44 -1.73 -23.58
C LEU A 59 -40.31 -2.97 -23.35
N ALA A 60 -40.98 -3.47 -24.38
CA ALA A 60 -41.84 -4.66 -24.27
C ALA A 60 -41.05 -5.90 -23.84
N ARG A 61 -39.83 -6.05 -24.36
CA ARG A 61 -38.93 -7.14 -23.98
C ARG A 61 -38.44 -6.99 -22.54
N ALA A 62 -38.13 -5.76 -22.08
CA ALA A 62 -37.73 -5.51 -20.71
C ALA A 62 -38.85 -5.87 -19.72
N GLU A 63 -40.11 -5.45 -20.03
CA GLU A 63 -41.28 -5.78 -19.21
C GLU A 63 -41.56 -7.28 -19.16
N ALA A 64 -41.28 -8.00 -20.26
CA ALA A 64 -41.42 -9.45 -20.31
C ALA A 64 -40.31 -10.21 -19.60
N PHE A 65 -39.09 -9.66 -19.56
CA PHE A 65 -37.90 -10.33 -19.02
C PHE A 65 -37.69 -10.15 -17.50
N VAL A 66 -37.94 -8.94 -16.97
CA VAL A 66 -37.61 -8.61 -15.59
C VAL A 66 -38.87 -8.21 -14.81
N GLU A 67 -38.88 -8.57 -13.52
CA GLU A 67 -39.91 -8.14 -12.57
C GLU A 67 -39.28 -7.55 -11.30
N GLY A 68 -40.06 -6.83 -10.50
CA GLY A 68 -39.57 -6.17 -9.29
C GLY A 68 -38.78 -4.86 -9.58
N VAL A 69 -38.99 -4.27 -10.76
CA VAL A 69 -38.35 -3.03 -11.21
C VAL A 69 -39.33 -1.86 -11.23
N THR A 70 -38.80 -0.66 -11.09
CA THR A 70 -39.52 0.58 -11.40
C THR A 70 -39.27 0.95 -12.86
N ILE A 71 -40.32 1.17 -13.68
CA ILE A 71 -40.19 1.57 -15.10
C ILE A 71 -40.74 2.99 -15.26
N VAL A 72 -39.88 3.90 -15.71
CA VAL A 72 -40.22 5.26 -16.13
C VAL A 72 -40.33 5.26 -17.66
N ARG A 73 -41.42 5.79 -18.23
CA ARG A 73 -41.65 5.79 -19.66
C ARG A 73 -41.69 7.21 -20.19
N ASN A 74 -40.85 7.51 -21.18
CA ASN A 74 -40.80 8.79 -21.85
C ASN A 74 -41.54 8.74 -23.20
N GLU A 75 -42.24 9.81 -23.54
CA GLU A 75 -42.87 9.95 -24.86
C GLU A 75 -41.88 10.41 -25.95
N ALA A 76 -40.76 10.99 -25.54
CA ALA A 76 -39.69 11.47 -26.41
C ALA A 76 -38.31 11.23 -25.74
N ASN A 77 -37.27 11.04 -26.58
CA ASN A 77 -35.90 10.88 -26.09
C ASN A 77 -35.41 12.19 -25.45
N ARG A 78 -35.17 12.15 -24.14
CA ARG A 78 -34.66 13.27 -23.31
C ARG A 78 -33.14 13.29 -23.19
N GLY A 79 -32.42 12.42 -23.90
CA GLY A 79 -31.01 12.22 -23.77
C GLY A 79 -30.66 11.41 -22.52
N PHE A 80 -29.36 11.10 -22.36
CA PHE A 80 -28.89 10.30 -21.25
C PHE A 80 -29.10 11.04 -19.90
N GLY A 81 -28.65 12.32 -19.81
CA GLY A 81 -28.77 13.11 -18.59
C GLY A 81 -30.23 13.30 -18.15
N GLY A 82 -31.13 13.71 -19.06
CA GLY A 82 -32.53 13.91 -18.74
C GLY A 82 -33.25 12.63 -18.30
N GLY A 83 -32.98 11.51 -18.97
CA GLY A 83 -33.49 10.19 -18.55
C GLY A 83 -32.93 9.76 -17.19
N SER A 84 -31.66 9.95 -16.94
CA SER A 84 -31.02 9.65 -15.68
C SER A 84 -31.57 10.47 -14.51
N ASN A 85 -31.84 11.75 -14.74
CA ASN A 85 -32.48 12.64 -13.75
C ASN A 85 -33.87 12.12 -13.32
N GLN A 86 -34.69 11.72 -14.30
CA GLN A 86 -36.01 11.12 -14.00
C GLN A 86 -35.89 9.81 -13.21
N GLY A 87 -34.91 8.97 -13.57
CA GLY A 87 -34.61 7.76 -12.81
C GLY A 87 -34.17 8.05 -11.36
N ALA A 88 -33.37 9.08 -11.16
CA ALA A 88 -32.94 9.53 -9.85
C ALA A 88 -34.10 10.10 -8.97
N GLU A 89 -35.07 10.77 -9.58
CA GLU A 89 -36.29 11.23 -8.92
C GLU A 89 -37.16 10.04 -8.48
N ALA A 90 -37.30 9.01 -9.33
CA ALA A 90 -38.06 7.79 -9.04
C ALA A 90 -37.36 6.85 -8.02
N ALA A 91 -36.07 7.00 -7.81
CA ALA A 91 -35.23 6.18 -6.93
C ALA A 91 -35.57 6.40 -5.45
N ARG A 92 -35.44 5.34 -4.61
CA ARG A 92 -35.76 5.36 -3.19
C ARG A 92 -34.55 5.25 -2.29
N ALA A 93 -33.46 4.60 -2.76
CA ALA A 93 -32.27 4.43 -1.97
C ALA A 93 -31.51 5.76 -1.75
N ARG A 94 -30.69 5.80 -0.71
CA ARG A 94 -29.84 6.97 -0.40
C ARG A 94 -28.68 7.15 -1.36
N VAL A 95 -28.29 6.08 -2.03
CA VAL A 95 -27.20 6.05 -3.02
C VAL A 95 -27.78 5.74 -4.39
N LEU A 96 -27.33 6.48 -5.41
CA LEU A 96 -27.62 6.23 -6.81
C LEU A 96 -26.41 5.58 -7.46
N CYS A 97 -26.68 4.65 -8.38
CA CYS A 97 -25.71 4.17 -9.37
C CYS A 97 -26.29 4.39 -10.75
N PHE A 98 -25.68 5.27 -11.53
CA PHE A 98 -25.97 5.33 -12.97
C PHE A 98 -25.21 4.20 -13.64
N LEU A 99 -25.91 3.38 -14.43
CA LEU A 99 -25.34 2.22 -15.12
C LEU A 99 -25.83 2.17 -16.55
N ASN A 100 -24.91 2.22 -17.51
CA ASN A 100 -25.26 2.09 -18.93
C ASN A 100 -25.85 0.71 -19.24
N SER A 101 -26.75 0.66 -20.23
CA SER A 101 -27.35 -0.58 -20.70
C SER A 101 -26.38 -1.55 -21.41
N ASP A 102 -25.13 -1.14 -21.65
CA ASP A 102 -24.03 -1.94 -22.21
C ASP A 102 -22.85 -2.12 -21.23
N ALA A 103 -23.08 -1.84 -19.93
CA ALA A 103 -22.11 -2.00 -18.86
C ALA A 103 -22.40 -3.27 -18.03
N LEU A 104 -21.45 -4.20 -18.02
CA LEU A 104 -21.58 -5.52 -17.40
C LEU A 104 -20.77 -5.54 -16.10
N VAL A 105 -21.43 -5.39 -14.97
CA VAL A 105 -20.79 -5.42 -13.65
C VAL A 105 -20.20 -6.81 -13.36
N GLN A 106 -19.03 -6.84 -12.69
CA GLN A 106 -18.34 -8.07 -12.34
C GLN A 106 -18.58 -8.44 -10.86
N PRO A 107 -18.33 -9.68 -10.42
CA PRO A 107 -18.48 -10.07 -9.02
C PRO A 107 -17.75 -9.11 -8.07
N GLY A 108 -18.43 -8.70 -6.97
CA GLY A 108 -17.85 -7.82 -5.96
C GLY A 108 -17.72 -6.33 -6.36
N TRP A 109 -18.37 -5.89 -7.43
CA TRP A 109 -18.23 -4.53 -7.97
C TRP A 109 -18.75 -3.42 -7.04
N LEU A 110 -19.85 -3.66 -6.32
CA LEU A 110 -20.57 -2.61 -5.59
C LEU A 110 -19.96 -2.24 -4.23
N PRO A 111 -19.51 -3.18 -3.37
CA PRO A 111 -19.00 -2.87 -2.04
C PRO A 111 -17.88 -1.82 -2.02
N PRO A 112 -16.85 -1.86 -2.89
CA PRO A 112 -15.82 -0.84 -2.90
C PRO A 112 -16.35 0.57 -3.20
N LEU A 113 -17.32 0.70 -4.10
CA LEU A 113 -17.91 2.00 -4.43
C LEU A 113 -18.77 2.56 -3.29
N LEU A 114 -19.52 1.69 -2.59
CA LEU A 114 -20.28 2.08 -1.39
C LEU A 114 -19.36 2.50 -0.25
N GLU A 115 -18.24 1.81 -0.07
CA GLU A 115 -17.21 2.19 0.90
C GLU A 115 -16.72 3.61 0.63
N ARG A 116 -16.31 3.91 -0.62
CA ARG A 116 -15.82 5.24 -1.01
C ARG A 116 -16.84 6.33 -0.82
N ILE A 117 -18.08 6.10 -1.23
CA ILE A 117 -19.13 7.11 -1.08
C ILE A 117 -19.53 7.38 0.37
N GLY A 118 -19.18 6.48 1.29
CA GLY A 118 -19.32 6.64 2.73
C GLY A 118 -18.23 7.49 3.38
N GLU A 119 -17.11 7.71 2.68
CA GLU A 119 -15.99 8.51 3.19
C GLU A 119 -16.31 10.02 3.18
N SER A 120 -15.82 10.72 4.19
CA SER A 120 -15.96 12.19 4.26
C SER A 120 -15.18 12.84 3.11
N GLY A 121 -15.81 13.79 2.42
CA GLY A 121 -15.19 14.50 1.29
C GLY A 121 -15.35 13.81 -0.07
N VAL A 122 -15.86 12.58 -0.14
CA VAL A 122 -16.12 11.90 -1.41
C VAL A 122 -17.51 12.25 -1.94
N GLY A 123 -17.57 12.76 -3.16
CA GLY A 123 -18.79 13.12 -3.88
C GLY A 123 -19.30 12.03 -4.82
N ALA A 124 -18.39 11.36 -5.53
CA ALA A 124 -18.70 10.28 -6.46
C ALA A 124 -17.63 9.19 -6.43
N ALA A 125 -18.00 7.98 -6.84
CA ALA A 125 -17.08 6.84 -6.98
C ALA A 125 -17.32 6.10 -8.30
N VAL A 126 -16.22 5.64 -8.95
CA VAL A 126 -16.26 4.97 -10.24
C VAL A 126 -15.35 3.74 -10.29
N PRO A 127 -15.71 2.70 -11.06
CA PRO A 127 -14.95 1.46 -11.18
C PRO A 127 -13.81 1.56 -12.20
N LEU A 128 -13.03 0.48 -12.25
CA LEU A 128 -12.18 0.15 -13.39
C LEU A 128 -13.05 -0.36 -14.54
N PHE A 129 -13.07 0.38 -15.65
CA PHE A 129 -13.72 -0.11 -16.87
C PHE A 129 -12.77 -0.96 -17.70
N LEU A 130 -13.27 -2.09 -18.14
CA LEU A 130 -12.58 -3.06 -18.99
C LEU A 130 -13.23 -3.17 -20.36
N ASN A 131 -12.44 -3.44 -21.37
CA ASN A 131 -12.89 -3.91 -22.66
C ASN A 131 -13.31 -5.39 -22.57
N GLU A 132 -14.08 -5.91 -23.52
CA GLU A 132 -14.49 -7.33 -23.55
C GLU A 132 -13.30 -8.31 -23.62
N ASN A 133 -12.15 -7.88 -24.12
CA ASN A 133 -10.90 -8.66 -24.13
C ASN A 133 -10.13 -8.64 -22.79
N GLY A 134 -10.65 -7.93 -21.78
CA GLY A 134 -10.04 -7.80 -20.46
C GLY A 134 -8.95 -6.74 -20.33
N SER A 135 -8.61 -6.00 -21.40
CA SER A 135 -7.72 -4.84 -21.29
C SER A 135 -8.44 -3.67 -20.61
N VAL A 136 -7.66 -2.73 -20.07
CA VAL A 136 -8.20 -1.50 -19.47
C VAL A 136 -8.89 -0.67 -20.56
N GLN A 137 -10.12 -0.26 -20.30
CA GLN A 137 -10.79 0.75 -21.10
C GLN A 137 -10.58 2.13 -20.48
N GLU A 138 -10.78 2.23 -19.17
CA GLU A 138 -10.62 3.45 -18.39
C GLU A 138 -10.33 3.09 -16.93
N ALA A 139 -9.19 3.57 -16.44
CA ALA A 139 -8.83 3.54 -15.03
C ALA A 139 -8.94 4.96 -14.45
N GLY A 140 -10.15 5.51 -14.42
CA GLY A 140 -10.41 6.92 -14.18
C GLY A 140 -9.99 7.81 -15.34
N SER A 141 -10.36 9.08 -15.31
CA SER A 141 -10.14 10.01 -16.41
C SER A 141 -9.60 11.37 -15.92
N VAL A 142 -8.84 12.02 -16.79
CA VAL A 142 -8.30 13.37 -16.56
C VAL A 142 -8.80 14.32 -17.65
N ILE A 143 -8.89 15.61 -17.31
CA ILE A 143 -9.31 16.66 -18.25
C ILE A 143 -8.15 17.65 -18.42
N ASP A 144 -7.83 17.99 -19.68
CA ASP A 144 -6.79 18.94 -19.99
C ASP A 144 -7.27 20.40 -19.95
N SER A 145 -6.31 21.36 -20.07
CA SER A 145 -6.61 22.79 -20.01
C SER A 145 -7.48 23.33 -21.14
N ILE A 146 -7.75 22.54 -22.18
CA ILE A 146 -8.66 22.87 -23.27
C ILE A 146 -9.94 22.03 -23.26
N GLY A 147 -10.16 21.32 -22.14
CA GLY A 147 -11.38 20.57 -21.85
C GLY A 147 -11.51 19.24 -22.55
N HIS A 148 -10.44 18.65 -23.08
CA HIS A 148 -10.48 17.28 -23.56
C HIS A 148 -10.40 16.29 -22.40
N ALA A 149 -11.24 15.30 -22.44
CA ALA A 149 -11.25 14.19 -21.51
C ALA A 149 -10.37 13.03 -22.02
N HIS A 150 -9.53 12.49 -21.15
CA HIS A 150 -8.58 11.43 -21.47
C HIS A 150 -8.70 10.29 -20.47
N ALA A 151 -9.03 9.11 -20.97
CA ALA A 151 -9.07 7.89 -20.15
C ALA A 151 -7.66 7.43 -19.80
N VAL A 152 -7.41 7.20 -18.52
CA VAL A 152 -6.11 6.67 -18.04
C VAL A 152 -6.06 5.18 -18.33
N GLY A 153 -4.96 4.73 -18.94
CA GLY A 153 -4.64 3.32 -19.08
C GLY A 153 -5.30 2.61 -20.26
N SER A 154 -5.92 3.33 -21.22
CA SER A 154 -6.57 2.72 -22.40
C SER A 154 -5.69 1.66 -23.06
N ASP A 155 -6.26 0.48 -23.28
CA ASP A 155 -5.65 -0.73 -23.85
C ASP A 155 -4.50 -1.34 -23.01
N GLY A 156 -4.28 -0.85 -21.78
CA GLY A 156 -3.30 -1.40 -20.84
C GLY A 156 -3.71 -2.75 -20.24
N ASP A 157 -2.74 -3.46 -19.69
CA ASP A 157 -2.98 -4.70 -18.92
C ASP A 157 -3.61 -4.38 -17.56
N ALA A 158 -4.83 -4.83 -17.33
CA ALA A 158 -5.55 -4.59 -16.06
C ALA A 158 -4.87 -5.24 -14.82
N ARG A 159 -3.88 -6.11 -15.01
CA ARG A 159 -3.07 -6.70 -13.93
C ARG A 159 -1.93 -5.80 -13.51
N ASP A 160 -1.57 -4.78 -14.30
CA ASP A 160 -0.51 -3.84 -13.98
C ASP A 160 -0.88 -3.04 -12.71
N PHE A 161 0.01 -3.01 -11.73
CA PHE A 161 -0.18 -2.29 -10.48
C PHE A 161 -0.48 -0.80 -10.66
N ARG A 162 -0.04 -0.18 -11.78
CA ARG A 162 -0.34 1.22 -12.15
C ARG A 162 -1.83 1.55 -12.19
N TYR A 163 -2.69 0.55 -12.39
CA TYR A 163 -4.15 0.71 -12.48
C TYR A 163 -4.88 0.12 -11.28
N ARG A 164 -4.17 -0.38 -10.27
CA ARG A 164 -4.74 -1.20 -9.19
C ARG A 164 -4.79 -0.50 -7.84
N PHE A 165 -4.64 0.82 -7.79
CA PHE A 165 -4.78 1.59 -6.56
C PHE A 165 -5.86 2.67 -6.69
N PRO A 166 -6.64 2.94 -5.61
CA PRO A 166 -7.65 3.99 -5.61
C PRO A 166 -7.01 5.37 -5.65
N ARG A 167 -7.68 6.32 -6.33
CA ARG A 167 -7.20 7.69 -6.40
C ARG A 167 -8.31 8.66 -6.80
N GLU A 168 -8.07 9.93 -6.52
CA GLU A 168 -8.87 11.01 -7.10
C GLU A 168 -8.71 11.07 -8.62
N VAL A 169 -9.78 11.43 -9.30
CA VAL A 169 -9.83 11.62 -10.76
C VAL A 169 -10.62 12.87 -11.08
N ASP A 170 -10.36 13.49 -12.22
CA ASP A 170 -11.05 14.70 -12.63
C ASP A 170 -12.52 14.42 -12.87
N TYR A 171 -12.84 13.27 -13.45
CA TYR A 171 -14.20 12.79 -13.57
C TYR A 171 -14.24 11.27 -13.70
N GLY A 172 -15.42 10.72 -13.48
CA GLY A 172 -15.72 9.32 -13.74
C GLY A 172 -16.90 9.20 -14.71
N SER A 173 -16.80 8.27 -15.64
CA SER A 173 -17.85 8.03 -16.61
C SER A 173 -19.15 7.55 -15.95
N ALA A 174 -20.26 8.19 -16.32
CA ALA A 174 -21.60 7.77 -15.89
C ALA A 174 -22.05 6.43 -16.52
N ALA A 175 -21.17 5.77 -17.31
CA ALA A 175 -21.37 4.36 -17.67
C ALA A 175 -21.47 3.44 -16.44
N CYS A 176 -20.79 3.79 -15.31
CA CYS A 176 -21.05 3.30 -13.96
C CYS A 176 -20.53 4.34 -12.96
N LEU A 177 -21.40 5.15 -12.39
CA LEU A 177 -21.06 6.20 -11.45
C LEU A 177 -21.97 6.12 -10.23
N VAL A 178 -21.35 6.07 -9.04
CA VAL A 178 -22.07 6.02 -7.77
C VAL A 178 -21.96 7.37 -7.07
N VAL A 179 -23.11 7.88 -6.57
CA VAL A 179 -23.24 9.19 -5.93
C VAL A 179 -24.34 9.17 -4.86
N ARG A 180 -24.26 10.01 -3.81
CA ARG A 180 -25.37 10.16 -2.89
C ARG A 180 -26.55 10.84 -3.58
N ARG A 181 -27.76 10.29 -3.38
CA ARG A 181 -28.99 10.78 -4.03
C ARG A 181 -29.32 12.22 -3.63
N ASP A 182 -29.23 12.54 -2.34
CA ASP A 182 -29.50 13.90 -1.84
C ASP A 182 -28.55 14.92 -2.49
N LEU A 183 -27.27 14.63 -2.54
CA LEU A 183 -26.25 15.46 -3.16
C LEU A 183 -26.48 15.64 -4.65
N PHE A 184 -26.82 14.55 -5.37
CA PHE A 184 -27.10 14.60 -6.80
C PHE A 184 -28.30 15.51 -7.11
N LEU A 185 -29.40 15.37 -6.34
CA LEU A 185 -30.59 16.19 -6.51
C LEU A 185 -30.34 17.65 -6.10
N GLU A 186 -29.59 17.91 -5.03
CA GLU A 186 -29.18 19.25 -4.61
C GLU A 186 -28.35 19.98 -5.65
N LEU A 187 -27.49 19.25 -6.36
CA LEU A 187 -26.71 19.76 -7.49
C LEU A 187 -27.57 20.03 -8.76
N GLY A 188 -28.83 19.61 -8.77
CA GLY A 188 -29.73 19.74 -9.92
C GLY A 188 -29.58 18.62 -10.95
N GLY A 189 -28.94 17.49 -10.58
CA GLY A 189 -28.76 16.35 -11.45
C GLY A 189 -27.73 16.57 -12.57
N PHE A 190 -27.83 15.82 -13.65
CA PHE A 190 -27.08 16.08 -14.88
C PHE A 190 -27.68 17.30 -15.60
N ASP A 191 -26.80 18.17 -16.11
CA ASP A 191 -27.24 19.38 -16.79
C ASP A 191 -27.69 19.05 -18.24
N GLU A 192 -28.92 19.39 -18.57
CA GLU A 192 -29.51 19.15 -19.92
C GLU A 192 -28.86 20.00 -21.03
N ALA A 193 -28.00 20.97 -20.71
CA ALA A 193 -27.17 21.66 -21.70
C ALA A 193 -26.24 20.70 -22.46
N PHE A 194 -25.97 19.54 -21.89
CA PHE A 194 -25.17 18.47 -22.49
C PHE A 194 -26.04 17.38 -23.14
N SER A 195 -27.30 17.66 -23.39
CA SER A 195 -28.19 16.71 -24.10
C SER A 195 -27.82 16.60 -25.61
N PRO A 196 -27.84 15.39 -26.19
CA PRO A 196 -28.35 14.15 -25.62
C PRO A 196 -27.33 13.31 -24.82
N ALA A 197 -26.03 13.55 -24.94
CA ALA A 197 -24.97 12.81 -24.22
C ALA A 197 -23.63 13.50 -24.35
N TYR A 198 -22.66 13.08 -23.52
CA TYR A 198 -21.27 13.53 -23.38
C TYR A 198 -21.09 14.84 -22.62
N TYR A 199 -20.14 14.85 -21.67
CA TYR A 199 -19.77 15.94 -20.75
C TYR A 199 -20.74 16.20 -19.59
N GLU A 200 -21.92 15.57 -19.53
CA GLU A 200 -22.83 15.67 -18.36
C GLU A 200 -22.21 15.10 -17.09
N ASP A 201 -21.46 14.00 -17.21
CA ASP A 201 -20.70 13.37 -16.13
C ASP A 201 -19.48 14.19 -15.72
N SER A 202 -18.74 14.70 -16.67
CA SER A 202 -17.61 15.59 -16.45
C SER A 202 -18.05 16.87 -15.72
N ASP A 203 -19.17 17.47 -16.16
CA ASP A 203 -19.75 18.64 -15.51
C ASP A 203 -20.24 18.35 -14.09
N LEU A 204 -20.89 17.21 -13.85
CA LEU A 204 -21.29 16.78 -12.52
C LEU A 204 -20.09 16.67 -11.57
N CYS A 205 -19.02 15.99 -12.02
CA CYS A 205 -17.80 15.85 -11.23
C CYS A 205 -17.14 17.20 -10.94
N PHE A 206 -17.09 18.12 -11.91
CA PHE A 206 -16.58 19.48 -11.69
C PHE A 206 -17.44 20.30 -10.71
N ARG A 207 -18.76 20.12 -10.72
CA ARG A 207 -19.66 20.73 -9.71
C ARG A 207 -19.45 20.15 -8.31
N LEU A 208 -19.16 18.83 -8.20
CA LEU A 208 -18.75 18.19 -6.94
C LEU A 208 -17.43 18.79 -6.43
N HIS A 209 -16.42 18.86 -7.29
CA HIS A 209 -15.13 19.44 -6.95
C HIS A 209 -15.23 20.94 -6.55
N ALA A 210 -16.11 21.71 -7.19
CA ALA A 210 -16.33 23.11 -6.81
C ALA A 210 -16.92 23.26 -5.38
N ARG A 211 -17.48 22.18 -4.80
CA ARG A 211 -17.92 22.10 -3.40
C ARG A 211 -16.90 21.49 -2.46
N GLY A 212 -15.67 21.26 -2.91
CA GLY A 212 -14.62 20.62 -2.13
C GLY A 212 -14.81 19.10 -1.94
N LEU A 213 -15.63 18.46 -2.81
CA LEU A 213 -15.83 17.01 -2.81
C LEU A 213 -15.01 16.40 -3.94
N THR A 214 -14.55 15.15 -3.77
CA THR A 214 -13.73 14.44 -4.75
C THR A 214 -14.50 13.36 -5.49
N THR A 215 -14.01 13.00 -6.67
CA THR A 215 -14.42 11.80 -7.41
C THR A 215 -13.33 10.75 -7.27
N ILE A 216 -13.68 9.57 -6.74
CA ILE A 216 -12.70 8.49 -6.48
C ILE A 216 -12.87 7.36 -7.51
N PHE A 217 -11.77 7.02 -8.15
CA PHE A 217 -11.62 5.77 -8.89
C PHE A 217 -11.21 4.65 -7.94
N ASP A 218 -11.95 3.52 -7.92
CA ASP A 218 -11.58 2.35 -7.14
C ASP A 218 -11.49 1.09 -8.02
N PRO A 219 -10.27 0.56 -8.26
CA PRO A 219 -10.03 -0.57 -9.15
C PRO A 219 -10.50 -1.94 -8.61
N ARG A 220 -10.91 -2.01 -7.33
CA ARG A 220 -11.52 -3.20 -6.75
C ARG A 220 -12.91 -3.45 -7.37
N SER A 221 -13.58 -2.37 -7.77
CA SER A 221 -14.79 -2.42 -8.58
C SER A 221 -14.44 -2.54 -10.06
N ARG A 222 -15.03 -3.51 -10.76
CA ARG A 222 -14.74 -3.77 -12.17
C ARG A 222 -16.04 -3.88 -12.98
N VAL A 223 -16.04 -3.22 -14.14
CA VAL A 223 -17.17 -3.23 -15.08
C VAL A 223 -16.65 -3.42 -16.50
N VAL A 224 -17.19 -4.38 -17.23
CA VAL A 224 -16.92 -4.54 -18.68
C VAL A 224 -17.89 -3.64 -19.44
N HIS A 225 -17.37 -2.66 -20.17
CA HIS A 225 -18.20 -1.71 -20.95
C HIS A 225 -18.04 -1.98 -22.45
N VAL A 226 -19.11 -2.45 -23.08
CA VAL A 226 -19.06 -3.04 -24.42
C VAL A 226 -18.91 -2.01 -25.54
N ARG A 227 -19.18 -0.72 -25.27
CA ARG A 227 -19.05 0.40 -26.24
C ARG A 227 -19.73 0.15 -27.59
N HIS A 228 -21.00 -0.13 -27.57
CA HIS A 228 -21.80 -0.14 -28.81
C HIS A 228 -22.62 1.16 -28.87
N GLY A 229 -21.98 2.23 -29.32
CA GLY A 229 -22.65 3.53 -29.45
C GLY A 229 -23.80 3.45 -30.45
N SER A 230 -24.94 4.03 -30.09
CA SER A 230 -26.15 4.15 -30.90
C SER A 230 -26.02 5.15 -32.07
N GLY A 231 -24.79 5.58 -32.44
CA GLY A 231 -24.54 6.55 -33.50
C GLY A 231 -23.22 6.31 -34.25
N SER A 232 -23.03 7.00 -35.38
CA SER A 232 -21.76 6.94 -36.10
C SER A 232 -20.65 7.63 -35.27
N PHE A 233 -19.40 7.17 -35.38
CA PHE A 233 -18.24 7.79 -34.74
C PHE A 233 -18.13 9.29 -35.05
N GLU A 234 -18.48 9.70 -36.29
CA GLU A 234 -18.43 11.12 -36.67
C GLU A 234 -19.51 11.95 -35.98
N SER A 235 -20.73 11.41 -35.79
CA SER A 235 -21.80 12.08 -35.04
C SER A 235 -21.44 12.26 -33.55
N ALA A 236 -20.90 11.24 -32.95
CA ALA A 236 -20.40 11.28 -31.55
C ALA A 236 -19.31 12.35 -31.40
N ARG A 237 -18.32 12.38 -32.28
CA ARG A 237 -17.22 13.37 -32.25
C ARG A 237 -17.75 14.81 -32.40
N LYS A 238 -18.68 15.10 -33.33
CA LYS A 238 -19.27 16.43 -33.46
C LYS A 238 -20.02 16.87 -32.20
N LEU A 239 -20.72 15.94 -31.59
CA LEU A 239 -21.46 16.20 -30.36
C LEU A 239 -20.49 16.47 -29.18
N MET A 240 -19.46 15.68 -29.05
CA MET A 240 -18.40 15.92 -28.06
C MET A 240 -17.71 17.29 -28.24
N GLU A 241 -17.39 17.69 -29.47
CA GLU A 241 -16.81 19.01 -29.77
C GLU A 241 -17.76 20.16 -29.37
N LYS A 242 -19.05 20.01 -29.67
CA LYS A 242 -20.08 20.99 -29.29
C LYS A 242 -20.18 21.11 -27.77
N HIS A 243 -20.26 19.98 -27.04
CA HIS A 243 -20.42 20.01 -25.58
C HIS A 243 -19.12 20.39 -24.88
N ARG A 244 -17.95 20.05 -25.44
CA ARG A 244 -16.67 20.57 -24.94
C ARG A 244 -16.62 22.10 -24.93
N ALA A 245 -17.16 22.75 -25.96
CA ALA A 245 -17.18 24.22 -25.99
C ALA A 245 -18.03 24.80 -24.84
N VAL A 246 -19.19 24.19 -24.55
CA VAL A 246 -20.04 24.57 -23.41
C VAL A 246 -19.32 24.33 -22.08
N PHE A 247 -18.65 23.17 -21.96
CA PHE A 247 -17.88 22.81 -20.77
C PHE A 247 -16.71 23.77 -20.52
N VAL A 248 -15.93 24.09 -21.55
CA VAL A 248 -14.81 25.03 -21.48
C VAL A 248 -15.27 26.44 -21.12
N GLU A 249 -16.38 26.92 -21.70
CA GLU A 249 -16.94 28.23 -21.36
C GLU A 249 -17.32 28.31 -19.87
N ARG A 250 -17.93 27.25 -19.34
CA ARG A 250 -18.35 27.16 -17.94
C ARG A 250 -17.19 27.06 -16.94
N TRP A 251 -16.17 26.25 -17.26
CA TRP A 251 -15.09 25.86 -16.36
C TRP A 251 -13.74 26.47 -16.70
N ASN A 252 -13.72 27.54 -17.51
CA ASN A 252 -12.48 28.13 -18.05
C ASN A 252 -11.43 28.44 -16.98
N GLU A 253 -11.81 29.08 -15.87
CA GLU A 253 -10.86 29.42 -14.79
C GLU A 253 -10.20 28.18 -14.20
N ARG A 254 -10.98 27.15 -13.92
CA ARG A 254 -10.48 25.91 -13.36
C ARG A 254 -9.63 25.10 -14.36
N LEU A 255 -9.95 25.16 -15.63
CA LEU A 255 -9.20 24.48 -16.68
C LEU A 255 -7.82 25.12 -16.91
N LEU A 256 -7.62 26.40 -16.59
CA LEU A 256 -6.31 27.06 -16.68
C LEU A 256 -5.27 26.46 -15.72
N GLU A 257 -5.70 25.84 -14.64
CA GLU A 257 -4.85 25.15 -13.67
C GLU A 257 -4.43 23.74 -14.15
N ARG A 258 -5.06 23.23 -15.19
CA ARG A 258 -4.80 21.91 -15.75
C ARG A 258 -3.67 21.91 -16.77
N PRO A 259 -2.88 20.83 -16.88
CA PRO A 259 -1.86 20.71 -17.91
C PRO A 259 -2.50 20.66 -19.30
N ARG A 260 -1.80 21.29 -20.28
CA ARG A 260 -2.18 21.18 -21.68
C ARG A 260 -1.52 19.95 -22.28
N PHE A 261 -2.31 19.08 -22.91
CA PHE A 261 -1.79 17.93 -23.61
C PHE A 261 -1.68 18.21 -25.12
N VAL A 262 -0.55 17.76 -25.68
CA VAL A 262 -0.35 17.66 -27.10
C VAL A 262 -0.16 16.18 -27.39
N GLU A 263 -1.09 15.54 -28.09
CA GLU A 263 -1.03 14.12 -28.48
C GLU A 263 -0.95 13.12 -27.31
N VAL A 264 -1.87 13.22 -26.37
CA VAL A 264 -1.92 12.44 -25.12
C VAL A 264 -1.80 10.93 -25.30
N ALA A 265 -2.43 10.36 -26.32
CA ALA A 265 -2.39 8.92 -26.59
C ALA A 265 -0.98 8.38 -26.87
N GLN A 266 0.00 9.27 -27.13
CA GLN A 266 1.37 8.93 -27.49
C GLN A 266 2.41 9.41 -26.46
N ASN A 267 2.01 10.14 -25.40
CA ASN A 267 2.93 10.67 -24.41
C ASN A 267 2.59 10.25 -22.97
N PRO A 268 3.12 9.12 -22.51
CA PRO A 268 2.89 8.60 -21.15
C PRO A 268 3.26 9.59 -20.03
N SER A 269 4.29 10.42 -20.24
CA SER A 269 4.73 11.43 -19.26
C SER A 269 3.69 12.52 -19.04
N GLN A 270 3.01 12.96 -20.10
CA GLN A 270 1.94 13.98 -19.99
C GLN A 270 0.71 13.40 -19.28
N MET A 271 0.35 12.16 -19.60
CA MET A 271 -0.75 11.46 -18.92
C MET A 271 -0.48 11.31 -17.41
N LEU A 272 0.76 10.93 -17.06
CA LEU A 272 1.18 10.80 -15.66
C LEU A 272 1.15 12.16 -14.94
N ALA A 273 1.66 13.20 -15.58
CA ALA A 273 1.65 14.56 -15.02
C ALA A 273 0.22 15.07 -14.78
N ALA A 274 -0.72 14.72 -15.67
CA ALA A 274 -2.12 15.05 -15.51
C ALA A 274 -2.80 14.26 -14.40
N ARG A 275 -2.57 12.94 -14.37
CA ARG A 275 -3.09 12.08 -13.31
C ARG A 275 -2.74 12.58 -11.92
N ASP A 276 -1.52 13.12 -11.78
CA ASP A 276 -0.98 13.57 -10.51
C ASP A 276 -0.92 15.11 -10.39
N ALA A 277 -1.72 15.83 -11.21
CA ALA A 277 -1.68 17.31 -11.25
C ALA A 277 -2.11 17.95 -9.92
N ASP A 278 -3.06 17.35 -9.22
CA ASP A 278 -3.58 17.84 -7.94
C ASP A 278 -2.74 17.37 -6.74
N ALA A 279 -1.74 16.51 -6.94
CA ALA A 279 -0.85 16.08 -5.87
C ALA A 279 0.07 17.23 -5.45
N LEU A 280 0.00 17.65 -4.18
CA LEU A 280 0.86 18.68 -3.61
C LEU A 280 2.32 18.21 -3.58
N ASP A 281 2.52 16.94 -3.23
CA ASP A 281 3.83 16.29 -3.16
C ASP A 281 3.82 14.97 -3.94
N ARG A 282 4.98 14.61 -4.51
CA ARG A 282 5.17 13.34 -5.22
C ARG A 282 6.40 12.66 -4.68
N PHE A 283 6.17 11.54 -3.98
CA PHE A 283 7.20 10.74 -3.33
C PHE A 283 7.50 9.49 -4.14
N LEU A 284 8.78 9.22 -4.36
CA LEU A 284 9.28 7.93 -4.80
C LEU A 284 10.01 7.27 -3.65
N VAL A 285 9.55 6.11 -3.22
CA VAL A 285 10.21 5.27 -2.22
C VAL A 285 10.74 4.02 -2.91
N ILE A 286 12.03 3.74 -2.76
CA ILE A 286 12.72 2.60 -3.40
C ILE A 286 13.24 1.68 -2.31
N ASP A 287 12.86 0.39 -2.37
CA ASP A 287 13.43 -0.66 -1.53
C ASP A 287 13.61 -1.98 -2.31
N ASP A 288 14.17 -2.99 -1.65
CA ASP A 288 14.50 -4.28 -2.27
C ASP A 288 13.26 -4.95 -2.89
N ARG A 289 12.16 -5.01 -2.16
CA ARG A 289 10.92 -5.69 -2.54
C ARG A 289 9.70 -5.04 -1.90
N VAL A 290 8.51 -5.46 -2.32
CA VAL A 290 7.27 -5.11 -1.60
C VAL A 290 7.38 -5.66 -0.18
N PRO A 291 7.15 -4.84 0.87
CA PRO A 291 7.39 -5.26 2.25
C PRO A 291 6.59 -6.50 2.65
N HIS A 292 7.30 -7.54 3.07
CA HIS A 292 6.72 -8.77 3.62
C HIS A 292 6.46 -8.58 5.12
N THR A 293 5.22 -8.28 5.48
CA THR A 293 4.85 -7.94 6.88
C THR A 293 4.95 -9.11 7.86
N ASP A 294 4.94 -10.34 7.34
CA ASP A 294 5.01 -11.59 8.12
C ASP A 294 6.42 -12.21 8.18
N ARG A 295 7.41 -11.63 7.49
CA ARG A 295 8.79 -12.15 7.46
C ARG A 295 9.78 -11.05 7.04
N GLY A 296 11.05 -11.26 7.35
CA GLY A 296 12.11 -10.30 7.07
C GLY A 296 12.40 -9.36 8.22
N SER A 297 13.51 -8.63 8.14
CA SER A 297 13.95 -7.77 9.25
C SER A 297 13.65 -6.29 9.04
N GLY A 298 13.68 -5.78 7.81
CA GLY A 298 13.43 -4.37 7.50
C GLY A 298 12.03 -4.10 6.94
N ASP A 299 11.38 -5.14 6.43
CA ASP A 299 10.10 -5.02 5.74
C ASP A 299 8.96 -4.47 6.63
N PRO A 300 8.80 -4.88 7.91
CA PRO A 300 7.80 -4.29 8.80
C PRO A 300 8.02 -2.79 9.01
N ARG A 301 9.29 -2.34 9.13
CA ARG A 301 9.62 -0.93 9.28
C ARG A 301 9.28 -0.13 8.01
N MET A 302 9.61 -0.65 6.83
CA MET A 302 9.27 -0.01 5.56
C MET A 302 7.76 0.07 5.37
N SER A 303 7.01 -0.98 5.70
CA SER A 303 5.54 -0.97 5.68
C SER A 303 4.98 0.17 6.55
N ARG A 304 5.47 0.29 7.79
CA ARG A 304 5.05 1.36 8.70
C ARG A 304 5.44 2.76 8.20
N LEU A 305 6.62 2.91 7.61
CA LEU A 305 7.04 4.19 7.00
C LEU A 305 6.08 4.60 5.87
N LEU A 306 5.70 3.68 5.00
CA LEU A 306 4.77 3.94 3.90
C LEU A 306 3.36 4.28 4.43
N GLU A 307 2.89 3.57 5.46
CA GLU A 307 1.61 3.86 6.12
C GLU A 307 1.60 5.27 6.74
N GLU A 308 2.66 5.65 7.44
CA GLU A 308 2.75 6.96 8.06
C GLU A 308 2.94 8.09 7.03
N LEU A 309 3.65 7.85 5.92
CA LEU A 309 3.71 8.79 4.81
C LEU A 309 2.33 9.02 4.20
N ALA A 310 1.59 7.95 3.88
CA ALA A 310 0.24 8.07 3.31
C ALA A 310 -0.73 8.77 4.27
N ARG A 311 -0.62 8.51 5.57
CA ARG A 311 -1.47 9.12 6.60
C ARG A 311 -1.18 10.61 6.83
N LEU A 312 0.11 10.98 6.88
CA LEU A 312 0.54 12.34 7.20
C LEU A 312 0.51 13.28 6.00
N TRP A 313 0.64 12.75 4.78
CA TRP A 313 0.55 13.49 3.52
C TRP A 313 -0.58 12.94 2.64
N PRO A 314 -1.85 13.09 3.03
CA PRO A 314 -3.00 12.49 2.32
C PRO A 314 -3.16 13.05 0.89
N SER A 315 -2.66 14.25 0.63
CA SER A 315 -2.67 14.88 -0.69
C SER A 315 -1.42 14.55 -1.53
N ALA A 316 -0.49 13.74 -1.01
CA ALA A 316 0.69 13.32 -1.76
C ALA A 316 0.39 12.12 -2.65
N ARG A 317 1.10 12.04 -3.77
CA ARG A 317 1.18 10.82 -4.57
C ARG A 317 2.42 10.04 -4.18
N ILE A 318 2.25 8.84 -3.63
CA ILE A 318 3.34 7.96 -3.24
C ILE A 318 3.47 6.85 -4.26
N THR A 319 4.68 6.69 -4.82
CA THR A 319 5.05 5.56 -5.65
C THR A 319 6.09 4.73 -4.90
N PHE A 320 5.80 3.46 -4.66
CA PHE A 320 6.75 2.50 -4.10
C PHE A 320 7.34 1.65 -5.22
N LEU A 321 8.66 1.72 -5.38
CA LEU A 321 9.42 0.93 -6.36
C LEU A 321 10.13 -0.21 -5.63
N ALA A 322 9.72 -1.43 -5.90
CA ALA A 322 10.39 -2.65 -5.50
C ALA A 322 11.48 -3.03 -6.52
N ALA A 323 12.72 -3.12 -6.07
CA ALA A 323 13.83 -3.52 -6.94
C ALA A 323 13.74 -4.99 -7.40
N ASP A 324 13.06 -5.83 -6.61
CA ASP A 324 12.72 -7.22 -6.89
C ASP A 324 11.21 -7.43 -6.89
N GLY A 325 10.72 -8.33 -7.72
CA GLY A 325 9.29 -8.68 -7.85
C GLY A 325 8.84 -9.87 -7.01
N GLU A 326 9.69 -10.39 -6.13
CA GLU A 326 9.37 -11.55 -5.31
C GLU A 326 8.08 -11.33 -4.52
N ASP A 327 7.12 -12.24 -4.68
CA ASP A 327 5.82 -12.25 -3.99
C ASP A 327 5.04 -10.91 -4.04
N ALA A 328 5.33 -10.02 -5.01
CA ALA A 328 4.69 -8.69 -5.09
C ALA A 328 3.16 -8.78 -5.14
N GLU A 329 2.59 -9.75 -5.87
CA GLU A 329 1.13 -9.95 -5.94
C GLU A 329 0.49 -10.27 -4.58
N ARG A 330 1.22 -10.92 -3.70
CA ARG A 330 0.74 -11.28 -2.36
C ARG A 330 0.77 -10.10 -1.39
N TYR A 331 1.82 -9.27 -1.46
CA TYR A 331 2.09 -8.23 -0.46
C TYR A 331 1.75 -6.80 -0.91
N ALA A 332 1.50 -6.55 -2.21
CA ALA A 332 1.11 -5.23 -2.69
C ALA A 332 -0.30 -4.77 -2.26
N PRO A 333 -1.32 -5.64 -2.13
CA PRO A 333 -2.68 -5.19 -1.86
C PRO A 333 -2.83 -4.19 -0.72
N PRO A 334 -2.23 -4.35 0.47
CA PRO A 334 -2.34 -3.37 1.55
C PRO A 334 -1.80 -1.98 1.21
N LEU A 335 -0.74 -1.89 0.36
CA LEU A 335 -0.20 -0.62 -0.11
C LEU A 335 -1.11 0.02 -1.15
N LEU A 336 -1.59 -0.79 -2.11
CA LEU A 336 -2.52 -0.34 -3.14
C LEU A 336 -3.81 0.22 -2.53
N GLU A 337 -4.40 -0.44 -1.52
CA GLU A 337 -5.60 0.02 -0.82
C GLU A 337 -5.43 1.38 -0.14
N ARG A 338 -4.20 1.72 0.26
CA ARG A 338 -3.83 3.03 0.81
C ARG A 338 -3.55 4.10 -0.25
N GLY A 339 -3.78 3.80 -1.53
CA GLY A 339 -3.52 4.73 -2.63
C GLY A 339 -2.05 4.84 -3.03
N ILE A 340 -1.19 3.91 -2.60
CA ILE A 340 0.22 3.85 -2.97
C ILE A 340 0.37 3.10 -4.29
N GLU A 341 0.92 3.77 -5.31
CA GLU A 341 1.30 3.11 -6.57
C GLU A 341 2.46 2.14 -6.32
N VAL A 342 2.31 0.87 -6.66
CA VAL A 342 3.40 -0.12 -6.56
C VAL A 342 4.00 -0.36 -7.94
N VAL A 343 5.32 -0.43 -8.01
CA VAL A 343 6.07 -0.76 -9.21
C VAL A 343 7.05 -1.88 -8.89
N ALA A 344 6.94 -3.00 -9.60
CA ALA A 344 7.78 -4.17 -9.39
C ALA A 344 8.20 -4.80 -10.73
N PRO A 345 9.31 -5.55 -10.80
CA PRO A 345 9.68 -6.32 -11.98
C PRO A 345 8.59 -7.34 -12.41
N PRO A 346 8.52 -7.66 -13.71
CA PRO A 346 9.43 -7.21 -14.76
C PRO A 346 9.15 -5.78 -15.23
N THR A 347 10.12 -4.87 -15.10
CA THR A 347 10.00 -3.46 -15.48
C THR A 347 11.25 -3.03 -16.26
N ASP A 348 11.03 -2.38 -17.40
CA ASP A 348 12.07 -1.64 -18.09
C ASP A 348 12.35 -0.33 -17.34
N TRP A 349 13.37 -0.33 -16.49
CA TRP A 349 13.70 0.81 -15.62
C TRP A 349 14.06 2.06 -16.41
N VAL A 350 14.76 1.95 -17.54
CA VAL A 350 15.13 3.11 -18.37
C VAL A 350 13.87 3.79 -18.87
N LYS A 351 12.98 3.03 -19.51
CA LYS A 351 11.72 3.55 -20.02
C LYS A 351 10.84 4.09 -18.88
N TRP A 352 10.75 3.37 -17.77
CA TRP A 352 9.95 3.77 -16.61
C TRP A 352 10.38 5.12 -16.02
N PHE A 353 11.70 5.33 -15.84
CA PHE A 353 12.24 6.60 -15.35
C PHE A 353 12.16 7.71 -16.40
N GLU A 354 12.32 7.39 -17.68
CA GLU A 354 12.16 8.35 -18.78
C GLU A 354 10.73 8.91 -18.83
N GLU A 355 9.71 8.06 -18.73
CA GLU A 355 8.30 8.44 -18.66
C GLU A 355 7.99 9.30 -17.43
N ARG A 356 8.81 9.26 -16.38
CA ARG A 356 8.65 9.98 -15.11
C ARG A 356 9.72 11.08 -14.91
N ARG A 357 10.33 11.55 -15.99
CA ARG A 357 11.35 12.58 -15.90
C ARG A 357 10.84 13.84 -15.18
N PHE A 358 11.58 14.31 -14.16
CA PHE A 358 11.24 15.46 -13.31
C PHE A 358 9.91 15.32 -12.55
N HIS A 359 9.42 14.09 -12.37
CA HIS A 359 8.09 13.87 -11.80
C HIS A 359 8.06 13.95 -10.27
N TYR A 360 9.09 13.42 -9.61
CA TYR A 360 9.12 13.32 -8.15
C TYR A 360 9.80 14.54 -7.51
N GLY A 361 9.19 15.07 -6.43
CA GLY A 361 9.78 16.11 -5.59
C GLY A 361 10.69 15.54 -4.52
N VAL A 362 10.40 14.34 -4.03
CA VAL A 362 11.17 13.63 -3.00
C VAL A 362 11.44 12.20 -3.44
N VAL A 363 12.68 11.75 -3.28
CA VAL A 363 13.11 10.37 -3.52
C VAL A 363 13.75 9.83 -2.25
N LEU A 364 13.13 8.81 -1.67
CA LEU A 364 13.68 8.04 -0.56
C LEU A 364 14.22 6.72 -1.10
N VAL A 365 15.52 6.47 -0.89
CA VAL A 365 16.16 5.21 -1.27
C VAL A 365 16.59 4.49 0.00
N SER A 366 16.01 3.30 0.20
CA SER A 366 16.39 2.42 1.31
C SER A 366 17.46 1.46 0.85
N ARG A 367 18.47 1.28 1.69
CA ARG A 367 19.62 0.35 1.55
C ARG A 367 20.64 0.74 0.48
N GLY A 368 21.91 0.48 0.77
CA GLY A 368 23.04 0.86 -0.08
C GLY A 368 23.06 0.20 -1.45
N GLN A 369 22.57 -1.04 -1.58
CA GLN A 369 22.50 -1.74 -2.87
C GLN A 369 21.48 -1.07 -3.82
N ASN A 370 20.36 -0.56 -3.32
CA ASN A 370 19.38 0.15 -4.11
C ASN A 370 19.90 1.53 -4.52
N ALA A 371 20.59 2.23 -3.61
CA ALA A 371 21.26 3.47 -3.96
C ALA A 371 22.23 3.27 -5.12
N ALA A 372 23.12 2.25 -5.04
CA ALA A 372 24.04 1.93 -6.12
C ALA A 372 23.34 1.55 -7.44
N ARG A 373 22.22 0.82 -7.36
CA ARG A 373 21.49 0.36 -8.52
C ARG A 373 20.78 1.49 -9.28
N PHE A 374 20.19 2.42 -8.56
CA PHE A 374 19.29 3.43 -9.14
C PHE A 374 19.92 4.83 -9.23
N ASP A 375 21.12 5.07 -8.66
CA ASP A 375 21.77 6.38 -8.66
C ASP A 375 21.88 7.00 -10.05
N GLY A 376 22.35 6.26 -11.06
CA GLY A 376 22.44 6.74 -12.44
C GLY A 376 21.08 7.16 -13.02
N HIS A 377 20.00 6.43 -12.71
CA HIS A 377 18.65 6.77 -13.14
C HIS A 377 18.15 8.03 -12.42
N LEU A 378 18.36 8.10 -11.11
CA LEU A 378 17.94 9.23 -10.30
C LEU A 378 18.68 10.52 -10.71
N GLY A 379 19.99 10.45 -10.94
CA GLY A 379 20.79 11.57 -11.42
C GLY A 379 20.35 12.10 -12.79
N LEU A 380 19.96 11.20 -13.70
CA LEU A 380 19.55 11.55 -15.06
C LEU A 380 18.10 12.02 -15.16
N TYR A 381 17.20 11.38 -14.42
CA TYR A 381 15.75 11.58 -14.60
C TYR A 381 15.09 12.38 -13.47
N GLN A 382 15.69 12.42 -12.26
CA GLN A 382 15.16 13.13 -11.08
C GLN A 382 16.21 14.04 -10.41
N PRO A 383 16.98 14.84 -11.18
CA PRO A 383 18.07 15.63 -10.60
C PRO A 383 17.59 16.74 -9.66
N GLN A 384 16.32 17.15 -9.76
CA GLN A 384 15.70 18.17 -8.92
C GLN A 384 15.13 17.65 -7.60
N ALA A 385 14.97 16.31 -7.49
CA ALA A 385 14.32 15.72 -6.33
C ALA A 385 15.20 15.80 -5.08
N LEU A 386 14.60 16.13 -3.95
CA LEU A 386 15.22 15.97 -2.64
C LEU A 386 15.51 14.49 -2.40
N ARG A 387 16.74 14.17 -2.04
CA ARG A 387 17.20 12.80 -1.82
C ARG A 387 17.29 12.48 -0.35
N ILE A 388 16.58 11.43 0.05
CA ILE A 388 16.64 10.85 1.39
C ILE A 388 17.27 9.47 1.25
N PHE A 389 18.35 9.24 1.98
CA PHE A 389 18.92 7.90 2.09
C PHE A 389 18.45 7.28 3.41
N ASP A 390 17.82 6.13 3.34
CA ASP A 390 17.42 5.35 4.50
C ASP A 390 18.37 4.16 4.64
N THR A 391 19.13 4.14 5.72
CA THR A 391 20.13 3.09 5.93
C THR A 391 19.50 1.72 6.08
N GLU A 392 18.33 1.64 6.74
CA GLU A 392 17.70 0.42 7.25
C GLU A 392 18.69 -0.40 8.10
N ALA A 393 19.91 -0.56 7.58
CA ALA A 393 21.13 -0.99 8.26
C ALA A 393 22.32 -0.65 7.37
N LEU A 394 23.45 -0.31 7.95
CA LEU A 394 24.71 -0.20 7.23
C LEU A 394 25.26 -1.61 6.96
N SER A 395 24.91 -2.16 5.80
CA SER A 395 25.18 -3.56 5.43
C SER A 395 26.65 -3.92 5.43
N PHE A 396 27.54 -2.97 5.11
CA PHE A 396 28.98 -3.21 5.15
C PHE A 396 29.47 -3.61 6.55
N GLN A 397 28.87 -3.10 7.64
CA GLN A 397 29.24 -3.46 9.01
C GLN A 397 28.97 -4.94 9.32
N ARG A 398 27.85 -5.48 8.80
CA ARG A 398 27.56 -6.92 8.88
C ARG A 398 28.62 -7.73 8.15
N LEU A 399 29.01 -7.29 6.94
CA LEU A 399 30.02 -7.96 6.13
C LEU A 399 31.42 -7.89 6.76
N GLU A 400 31.79 -6.75 7.39
CA GLU A 400 33.06 -6.61 8.14
C GLU A 400 33.15 -7.67 9.25
N ARG A 401 32.12 -7.78 10.09
CA ARG A 401 32.04 -8.79 11.17
C ARG A 401 32.09 -10.23 10.62
N GLN A 402 31.44 -10.47 9.49
CA GLN A 402 31.46 -11.78 8.83
C GLN A 402 32.87 -12.11 8.29
N VAL A 403 33.61 -11.13 7.79
CA VAL A 403 35.02 -11.28 7.39
C VAL A 403 35.89 -11.69 8.57
N GLU A 404 35.68 -11.11 9.75
CA GLU A 404 36.42 -11.45 10.98
C GLU A 404 36.19 -12.90 11.42
N LEU A 405 34.94 -13.37 11.33
CA LEU A 405 34.54 -14.73 11.68
C LEU A 405 34.92 -15.78 10.63
N SER A 406 35.23 -15.36 9.41
CA SER A 406 35.54 -16.28 8.30
C SER A 406 36.88 -16.99 8.54
N PRO A 407 36.94 -18.32 8.30
CA PRO A 407 38.15 -19.13 8.55
C PRO A 407 39.36 -18.78 7.69
N GLY A 408 39.19 -17.95 6.65
CA GLY A 408 40.27 -17.51 5.78
C GLY A 408 40.13 -18.03 4.32
N GLY A 409 41.20 -17.84 3.52
CA GLY A 409 41.24 -18.31 2.13
C GLY A 409 40.47 -17.47 1.12
N ARG A 410 39.99 -18.11 0.05
CA ARG A 410 39.28 -17.42 -1.07
C ARG A 410 37.99 -16.76 -0.63
N GLU A 411 37.28 -17.37 0.29
CA GLU A 411 36.00 -16.85 0.76
C GLU A 411 36.19 -15.55 1.54
N ARG A 412 37.15 -15.49 2.48
CA ARG A 412 37.44 -14.24 3.19
C ARG A 412 37.86 -13.12 2.23
N ASN A 413 38.64 -13.43 1.18
CA ASN A 413 39.04 -12.42 0.20
C ASN A 413 37.83 -11.93 -0.64
N ARG A 414 36.90 -12.81 -0.99
CA ARG A 414 35.65 -12.44 -1.67
C ARG A 414 34.82 -11.51 -0.77
N LEU A 415 34.60 -11.90 0.49
CA LEU A 415 33.86 -11.10 1.45
C LEU A 415 34.51 -9.72 1.68
N ARG A 416 35.84 -9.63 1.76
CA ARG A 416 36.53 -8.33 1.86
C ARG A 416 36.28 -7.41 0.67
N ALA A 417 36.32 -7.97 -0.54
CA ALA A 417 36.04 -7.19 -1.77
C ALA A 417 34.57 -6.72 -1.81
N GLU A 418 33.65 -7.58 -1.42
CA GLU A 418 32.22 -7.25 -1.29
C GLU A 418 31.97 -6.17 -0.22
N THR A 419 32.60 -6.31 0.94
CA THR A 419 32.57 -5.33 2.03
C THR A 419 33.06 -3.95 1.57
N ALA A 420 34.18 -3.90 0.89
CA ALA A 420 34.77 -2.65 0.40
C ALA A 420 33.82 -1.95 -0.60
N LYS A 421 33.26 -2.71 -1.53
CA LYS A 421 32.28 -2.21 -2.51
C LYS A 421 31.00 -1.68 -1.84
N MET A 422 30.47 -2.46 -0.87
CA MET A 422 29.26 -2.05 -0.15
C MET A 422 29.51 -0.77 0.66
N ARG A 423 30.65 -0.71 1.39
CA ARG A 423 31.04 0.48 2.16
C ARG A 423 31.17 1.72 1.28
N GLU A 424 31.81 1.62 0.12
CA GLU A 424 31.91 2.71 -0.82
C GLU A 424 30.54 3.19 -1.30
N SER A 425 29.65 2.24 -1.64
CA SER A 425 28.28 2.53 -2.08
C SER A 425 27.44 3.23 -1.00
N GLU A 426 27.46 2.72 0.23
CA GLU A 426 26.68 3.30 1.33
C GLU A 426 27.21 4.68 1.74
N ILE A 427 28.55 4.87 1.80
CA ILE A 427 29.14 6.20 2.08
C ILE A 427 28.78 7.19 0.96
N ARG A 428 28.80 6.79 -0.32
CA ARG A 428 28.39 7.64 -1.43
C ARG A 428 26.91 8.03 -1.28
N ALA A 429 26.03 7.08 -1.00
CA ALA A 429 24.61 7.34 -0.78
C ALA A 429 24.37 8.35 0.35
N VAL A 430 25.13 8.23 1.47
CA VAL A 430 25.11 9.21 2.57
C VAL A 430 25.56 10.58 2.08
N GLN A 431 26.64 10.68 1.29
CA GLN A 431 27.18 11.94 0.80
C GLN A 431 26.26 12.67 -0.17
N GLU A 432 25.57 11.93 -1.03
CA GLU A 432 24.67 12.45 -2.07
C GLU A 432 23.26 12.80 -1.54
N ALA A 433 22.82 12.21 -0.43
CA ALA A 433 21.52 12.50 0.16
C ALA A 433 21.47 13.90 0.79
N ASP A 434 20.32 14.57 0.77
CA ASP A 434 20.08 15.81 1.50
C ASP A 434 19.97 15.55 3.01
N ILE A 435 19.26 14.48 3.38
CA ILE A 435 19.20 13.98 4.75
C ILE A 435 19.31 12.45 4.76
N VAL A 436 19.65 11.89 5.94
CA VAL A 436 19.78 10.45 6.14
C VAL A 436 18.88 10.00 7.28
N PHE A 437 18.08 8.96 7.04
CA PHE A 437 17.37 8.22 8.07
C PHE A 437 18.27 7.09 8.58
N CYS A 438 18.50 7.08 9.88
CA CYS A 438 19.25 6.05 10.58
C CYS A 438 18.31 5.25 11.47
N VAL A 439 18.63 4.00 11.75
CA VAL A 439 17.86 3.20 12.69
C VAL A 439 18.34 3.33 14.13
N SER A 440 19.54 3.93 14.34
CA SER A 440 20.15 4.07 15.68
C SER A 440 21.07 5.29 15.80
N GLU A 441 21.36 5.64 17.06
CA GLU A 441 22.35 6.67 17.38
C GLU A 441 23.80 6.24 17.04
N GLU A 442 24.05 4.93 17.01
CA GLU A 442 25.34 4.37 16.57
C GLU A 442 25.60 4.67 15.11
N GLU A 443 24.61 4.46 14.25
CA GLU A 443 24.70 4.80 12.83
C GLU A 443 24.86 6.32 12.63
N THR A 444 24.11 7.12 13.39
CA THR A 444 24.26 8.58 13.39
C THR A 444 25.70 9.00 13.72
N ARG A 445 26.33 8.41 14.73
CA ARG A 445 27.72 8.70 15.10
C ARG A 445 28.69 8.34 13.97
N PHE A 446 28.54 7.13 13.38
CA PHE A 446 29.35 6.71 12.26
C PHE A 446 29.19 7.66 11.06
N ILE A 447 27.96 8.03 10.70
CA ILE A 447 27.70 8.95 9.60
C ILE A 447 28.32 10.34 9.85
N THR A 448 28.25 10.83 11.08
CA THR A 448 28.88 12.10 11.47
C THR A 448 30.40 12.06 11.29
N GLU A 449 31.05 10.91 11.53
CA GLU A 449 32.49 10.74 11.32
C GLU A 449 32.86 10.72 9.82
N VAL A 450 32.10 9.99 8.97
CA VAL A 450 32.44 9.79 7.56
C VAL A 450 31.91 10.91 6.64
N ALA A 451 30.89 11.64 7.09
CA ALA A 451 30.28 12.76 6.38
C ALA A 451 29.94 13.90 7.34
N PRO A 452 30.96 14.65 7.83
CA PRO A 452 30.76 15.77 8.75
C PRO A 452 29.79 16.80 8.20
N GLY A 453 28.77 17.17 9.01
CA GLY A 453 27.72 18.12 8.62
C GLY A 453 26.51 17.49 7.94
N LYS A 454 26.51 16.21 7.64
CA LYS A 454 25.34 15.50 7.13
C LYS A 454 24.24 15.45 8.20
N ARG A 455 23.03 15.87 7.82
CA ARG A 455 21.88 15.83 8.74
C ARG A 455 21.29 14.42 8.79
N THR A 456 21.19 13.88 9.99
CA THR A 456 20.64 12.56 10.29
C THR A 456 19.39 12.67 11.15
N PHE A 457 18.49 11.71 11.01
CA PHE A 457 17.30 11.54 11.86
C PHE A 457 17.17 10.06 12.21
N VAL A 458 17.03 9.77 13.51
CA VAL A 458 16.87 8.39 13.98
C VAL A 458 15.40 7.99 13.84
N LEU A 459 15.14 7.10 12.90
CA LEU A 459 13.82 6.53 12.59
C LEU A 459 13.88 5.01 12.77
N PRO A 460 13.74 4.49 14.01
CA PRO A 460 13.75 3.07 14.29
C PRO A 460 12.45 2.39 13.85
N GLY A 461 12.34 1.07 14.03
CA GLY A 461 11.06 0.36 13.88
C GLY A 461 10.03 0.84 14.91
N ILE A 462 8.75 0.71 14.55
CA ILE A 462 7.63 0.98 15.45
C ILE A 462 7.20 -0.34 16.09
N VAL A 463 6.94 -0.32 17.38
CA VAL A 463 6.32 -1.43 18.10
C VAL A 463 5.09 -0.97 18.87
N GLU A 464 4.16 -1.89 19.04
CA GLU A 464 2.96 -1.69 19.85
C GLU A 464 3.08 -2.60 21.07
N PRO A 465 3.15 -2.03 22.30
CA PRO A 465 3.21 -2.85 23.50
C PRO A 465 2.03 -3.82 23.58
N VAL A 466 2.33 -5.06 23.93
CA VAL A 466 1.29 -6.07 24.16
C VAL A 466 0.51 -5.67 25.42
N PRO A 467 -0.82 -5.47 25.31
CA PRO A 467 -1.64 -5.15 26.48
C PRO A 467 -1.54 -6.26 27.53
N ASP A 468 -1.44 -5.86 28.80
CA ASP A 468 -1.38 -6.78 29.95
C ASP A 468 -0.34 -7.90 29.77
N ALA A 469 0.88 -7.53 29.33
CA ALA A 469 1.95 -8.49 29.10
C ALA A 469 2.19 -9.33 30.37
N PRO A 470 2.22 -10.68 30.26
CA PRO A 470 2.32 -11.58 31.42
C PRO A 470 3.57 -11.31 32.30
N GLY A 471 3.43 -11.51 33.60
CA GLY A 471 4.51 -11.39 34.56
C GLY A 471 5.37 -12.65 34.66
N PHE A 472 6.34 -12.60 35.61
CA PHE A 472 7.34 -13.65 35.79
C PHE A 472 6.75 -15.05 36.01
N ASP A 473 5.74 -15.21 36.86
CA ASP A 473 5.18 -16.54 37.20
C ASP A 473 4.39 -17.20 36.05
N GLU A 474 3.89 -16.41 35.12
CA GLU A 474 3.10 -16.87 33.99
C GLU A 474 3.97 -17.34 32.82
N ARG A 475 5.28 -17.06 32.88
CA ARG A 475 6.24 -17.34 31.79
C ARG A 475 7.16 -18.50 32.11
N ARG A 476 7.53 -19.27 31.08
CA ARG A 476 8.40 -20.44 31.19
C ARG A 476 9.31 -20.55 29.99
N ASP A 477 10.33 -21.38 30.12
CA ASP A 477 11.25 -21.77 29.06
C ASP A 477 12.02 -20.60 28.41
N LEU A 478 12.91 -20.97 27.53
CA LEU A 478 13.66 -20.03 26.70
C LEU A 478 13.05 -19.94 25.30
N LEU A 479 13.21 -18.80 24.67
CA LEU A 479 12.84 -18.57 23.28
C LEU A 479 14.07 -18.16 22.48
N PHE A 480 14.25 -18.78 21.32
CA PHE A 480 15.08 -18.27 20.24
C PHE A 480 14.16 -17.85 19.09
N PHE A 481 14.24 -16.61 18.66
CA PHE A 481 13.40 -16.07 17.60
C PHE A 481 14.24 -15.51 16.46
N GLY A 482 14.01 -15.96 15.22
CA GLY A 482 14.66 -15.42 14.04
C GLY A 482 14.50 -16.27 12.78
N GLY A 483 14.25 -15.63 11.63
CA GLY A 483 14.20 -16.31 10.34
C GLY A 483 15.57 -16.87 9.92
N PHE A 484 15.56 -18.04 9.30
CA PHE A 484 16.75 -18.74 8.83
C PHE A 484 16.85 -18.57 7.31
N LEU A 485 17.49 -17.50 6.85
CA LEU A 485 17.64 -17.21 5.42
C LEU A 485 18.30 -18.37 4.68
N ALA A 486 17.72 -18.79 3.57
CA ALA A 486 18.28 -19.83 2.72
C ALA A 486 19.59 -19.35 2.05
N GLY A 487 20.61 -20.20 2.02
CA GLY A 487 21.89 -19.90 1.38
C GLY A 487 23.05 -19.73 2.35
N ALA A 488 23.98 -18.82 2.04
CA ALA A 488 25.18 -18.56 2.83
C ALA A 488 24.88 -18.26 4.31
N VAL A 489 25.85 -18.44 5.18
CA VAL A 489 25.80 -18.37 6.65
C VAL A 489 24.78 -17.34 7.16
N SER A 490 23.62 -17.82 7.59
CA SER A 490 22.58 -17.00 8.22
C SER A 490 23.04 -16.54 9.61
N PRO A 491 22.94 -15.23 9.94
CA PRO A 491 23.27 -14.76 11.30
C PRO A 491 22.51 -15.50 12.41
N ASN A 492 21.27 -15.92 12.13
CA ASN A 492 20.48 -16.64 13.10
C ASN A 492 20.87 -18.11 13.23
N GLU A 493 21.28 -18.78 12.13
CA GLU A 493 21.80 -20.15 12.21
C GLU A 493 23.13 -20.18 12.97
N ASP A 494 24.02 -19.24 12.67
CA ASP A 494 25.30 -19.09 13.39
C ASP A 494 25.06 -18.85 14.90
N SER A 495 24.15 -17.91 15.22
CA SER A 495 23.79 -17.60 16.61
C SER A 495 23.20 -18.80 17.34
N LEU A 496 22.30 -19.56 16.69
CA LEU A 496 21.70 -20.76 17.29
C LEU A 496 22.75 -21.84 17.56
N ARG A 497 23.66 -22.09 16.59
CA ARG A 497 24.75 -23.04 16.77
C ARG A 497 25.70 -22.64 17.90
N TYR A 498 26.06 -21.37 17.96
CA TYR A 498 26.87 -20.82 19.04
C TYR A 498 26.16 -20.93 20.40
N LEU A 499 24.88 -20.61 20.44
CA LEU A 499 24.04 -20.73 21.64
C LEU A 499 24.03 -22.18 22.18
N LEU A 500 23.82 -23.16 21.30
CA LEU A 500 23.72 -24.57 21.67
C LEU A 500 25.08 -25.18 22.06
N ALA A 501 26.17 -24.73 21.41
CA ALA A 501 27.49 -25.31 21.63
C ALA A 501 28.22 -24.69 22.82
N GLU A 502 28.10 -23.38 23.00
CA GLU A 502 29.00 -22.66 23.93
C GLU A 502 28.24 -22.03 25.12
N VAL A 503 26.96 -21.72 25.03
CA VAL A 503 26.23 -20.98 26.08
C VAL A 503 25.34 -21.91 26.90
N LEU A 504 24.41 -22.61 26.25
CA LEU A 504 23.39 -23.40 26.95
C LEU A 504 23.93 -24.60 27.72
N PRO A 505 25.05 -25.24 27.37
CA PRO A 505 25.60 -26.28 28.24
C PRO A 505 25.84 -25.78 29.68
N HIS A 506 26.37 -24.56 29.85
CA HIS A 506 26.57 -23.95 31.15
C HIS A 506 25.26 -23.59 31.87
N PHE A 507 24.25 -23.15 31.13
CA PHE A 507 22.92 -22.85 31.70
C PHE A 507 22.19 -24.12 32.15
N TRP A 508 22.25 -25.19 31.35
CA TRP A 508 21.54 -26.44 31.63
C TRP A 508 22.16 -27.29 32.76
N GLU A 509 23.40 -26.99 33.16
CA GLU A 509 24.00 -27.61 34.40
C GLU A 509 23.11 -27.31 35.61
N ASP A 510 22.62 -26.08 35.75
CA ASP A 510 21.76 -25.66 36.86
C ASP A 510 20.26 -25.77 36.55
N HIS A 511 19.84 -25.83 35.25
CA HIS A 511 18.46 -25.80 34.81
C HIS A 511 18.12 -26.90 33.80
N PRO A 512 18.29 -28.18 34.18
CA PRO A 512 18.18 -29.32 33.23
C PRO A 512 16.79 -29.53 32.62
N ASP A 513 15.73 -29.01 33.23
CA ASP A 513 14.35 -29.17 32.80
C ASP A 513 13.86 -28.03 31.85
N VAL A 514 14.68 -26.99 31.65
CA VAL A 514 14.31 -25.83 30.85
C VAL A 514 14.52 -26.12 29.38
N VAL A 515 13.50 -25.87 28.56
CA VAL A 515 13.48 -26.11 27.11
C VAL A 515 13.77 -24.81 26.36
N LEU A 516 14.60 -24.88 25.31
CA LEU A 516 14.74 -23.85 24.28
C LEU A 516 13.72 -24.11 23.16
N ASN A 517 12.80 -23.19 22.98
CA ASN A 517 11.90 -23.19 21.84
C ASN A 517 12.47 -22.29 20.73
N VAL A 518 12.61 -22.83 19.52
CA VAL A 518 13.17 -22.12 18.37
C VAL A 518 12.05 -21.85 17.37
N ILE A 519 11.70 -20.58 17.16
CA ILE A 519 10.69 -20.15 16.19
C ILE A 519 11.33 -19.29 15.09
N GLY A 520 10.79 -19.39 13.87
CA GLY A 520 11.20 -18.58 12.73
C GLY A 520 10.95 -19.27 11.40
N ALA A 521 10.90 -18.47 10.34
CA ALA A 521 10.70 -18.96 8.98
C ALA A 521 11.97 -19.59 8.39
N ASP A 522 11.81 -20.34 7.30
CA ASP A 522 12.87 -20.86 6.43
C ASP A 522 13.88 -21.80 7.14
N VAL A 523 13.36 -22.63 8.04
CA VAL A 523 14.16 -23.61 8.78
C VAL A 523 14.73 -24.66 7.84
N SER A 524 16.06 -24.66 7.67
CA SER A 524 16.80 -25.64 6.88
C SER A 524 16.89 -27.01 7.57
N ASP A 525 17.22 -28.06 6.81
CA ASP A 525 17.48 -29.39 7.38
C ASP A 525 18.64 -29.37 8.38
N SER A 526 19.65 -28.52 8.16
CA SER A 526 20.79 -28.36 9.07
C SER A 526 20.40 -27.72 10.42
N VAL A 527 19.36 -26.87 10.43
CA VAL A 527 18.78 -26.31 11.66
C VAL A 527 17.87 -27.33 12.32
N ARG A 528 17.04 -28.07 11.56
CA ARG A 528 16.19 -29.17 12.10
C ARG A 528 17.02 -30.23 12.80
N ALA A 529 18.21 -30.54 12.29
CA ALA A 529 19.12 -31.49 12.92
C ALA A 529 19.68 -31.05 14.27
N LEU A 530 19.44 -29.82 14.72
CA LEU A 530 19.78 -29.31 16.06
C LEU A 530 18.74 -29.63 17.12
N GLU A 531 17.61 -30.24 16.75
CA GLU A 531 16.59 -30.68 17.70
C GLU A 531 17.13 -31.73 18.68
N GLY A 532 16.76 -31.61 19.95
CA GLY A 532 17.26 -32.48 21.01
C GLY A 532 16.34 -32.48 22.24
N PRO A 533 16.69 -33.17 23.32
CA PRO A 533 15.84 -33.29 24.51
C PRO A 533 15.44 -31.94 25.13
N GLN A 534 16.32 -30.95 25.07
CA GLN A 534 16.13 -29.61 25.64
C GLN A 534 15.97 -28.54 24.55
N THR A 535 15.95 -28.91 23.26
CA THR A 535 15.82 -27.99 22.15
C THR A 535 14.68 -28.44 21.23
N ARG A 536 13.68 -27.59 21.07
CA ARG A 536 12.52 -27.82 20.22
C ARG A 536 12.55 -26.89 19.03
N ILE A 537 12.63 -27.42 17.81
CA ILE A 537 12.59 -26.64 16.57
C ILE A 537 11.13 -26.55 16.09
N VAL A 538 10.46 -25.48 16.49
CA VAL A 538 9.05 -25.22 16.13
C VAL A 538 8.92 -24.78 14.67
N GLY A 539 9.85 -23.93 14.20
CA GLY A 539 9.81 -23.38 12.86
C GLY A 539 8.89 -22.16 12.72
N TYR A 540 8.29 -21.99 11.56
CA TYR A 540 7.38 -20.87 11.28
C TYR A 540 6.14 -20.94 12.18
N VAL A 541 5.76 -19.78 12.73
CA VAL A 541 4.53 -19.58 13.51
C VAL A 541 3.78 -18.38 12.95
N GLU A 542 2.47 -18.51 12.84
CA GLU A 542 1.61 -17.43 12.34
C GLU A 542 1.50 -16.29 13.36
N ASP A 543 1.44 -16.63 14.65
CA ASP A 543 1.41 -15.69 15.77
C ASP A 543 2.67 -15.82 16.66
N PRO A 544 3.71 -15.02 16.43
CA PRO A 544 4.88 -15.01 17.30
C PRO A 544 4.61 -14.39 18.68
N VAL A 545 3.58 -13.54 18.84
CA VAL A 545 3.24 -12.88 20.11
C VAL A 545 2.89 -13.90 21.18
N ALA A 546 2.16 -14.96 20.82
CA ALA A 546 1.84 -16.06 21.74
C ALA A 546 3.09 -16.75 22.31
N TRP A 547 4.18 -16.81 21.55
CA TRP A 547 5.46 -17.36 21.99
C TRP A 547 6.24 -16.37 22.83
N LEU A 548 6.28 -15.11 22.41
CA LEU A 548 6.95 -14.02 23.14
C LEU A 548 6.32 -13.77 24.51
N THR A 549 5.02 -13.98 24.67
CA THR A 549 4.32 -13.82 25.96
C THR A 549 4.44 -15.03 26.87
N ARG A 550 4.71 -16.22 26.34
CA ARG A 550 4.90 -17.46 27.15
C ARG A 550 6.33 -17.66 27.61
N ALA A 551 7.31 -17.26 26.82
CA ALA A 551 8.72 -17.43 27.19
C ALA A 551 9.11 -16.56 28.37
N ARG A 552 10.02 -17.07 29.22
CA ARG A 552 10.57 -16.29 30.36
C ARG A 552 11.73 -15.42 29.94
N VAL A 553 12.60 -15.92 29.05
CA VAL A 553 13.73 -15.16 28.51
C VAL A 553 13.90 -15.48 27.04
N HIS A 554 14.06 -14.45 26.21
CA HIS A 554 14.51 -14.57 24.83
C HIS A 554 16.04 -14.59 24.80
N VAL A 555 16.64 -15.50 24.07
CA VAL A 555 18.10 -15.58 23.93
C VAL A 555 18.50 -15.68 22.47
N ASN A 556 19.37 -14.77 22.01
CA ASN A 556 19.91 -14.81 20.67
C ASN A 556 21.29 -14.11 20.65
N PRO A 557 22.40 -14.84 20.91
CA PRO A 557 23.74 -14.28 21.00
C PRO A 557 24.34 -14.09 19.61
N MET A 558 23.96 -13.03 18.93
CA MET A 558 24.39 -12.72 17.55
C MET A 558 25.85 -12.32 17.48
N ARG A 559 26.66 -13.00 16.67
CA ARG A 559 28.07 -12.69 16.46
C ARG A 559 28.30 -11.73 15.28
N PHE A 560 27.38 -11.64 14.35
CA PHE A 560 27.39 -10.68 13.25
C PHE A 560 25.96 -10.27 12.88
N GLY A 561 25.84 -9.08 12.33
CA GLY A 561 24.59 -8.43 11.96
C GLY A 561 24.81 -6.93 11.81
N ALA A 562 23.82 -6.19 11.37
CA ALA A 562 23.83 -4.72 11.34
C ALA A 562 22.43 -4.20 11.63
N GLY A 563 22.32 -2.93 12.00
CA GLY A 563 21.06 -2.26 12.31
C GLY A 563 20.33 -2.78 13.54
N LEU A 564 19.11 -2.28 13.76
CA LEU A 564 18.20 -2.75 14.81
C LEU A 564 17.65 -4.15 14.49
N LYS A 565 17.61 -5.02 15.47
CA LYS A 565 17.15 -6.40 15.32
C LYS A 565 15.66 -6.47 15.65
N GLN A 566 14.80 -6.65 14.63
CA GLN A 566 13.34 -6.71 14.79
C GLN A 566 12.89 -7.65 15.92
N LYS A 567 13.49 -8.82 16.03
CA LYS A 567 13.19 -9.80 17.08
C LYS A 567 13.30 -9.25 18.51
N PHE A 568 14.21 -8.30 18.75
CA PHE A 568 14.33 -7.66 20.06
C PHE A 568 13.36 -6.50 20.22
N LEU A 569 12.97 -5.81 19.13
CA LEU A 569 11.83 -4.90 19.15
C LEU A 569 10.54 -5.63 19.53
N ASP A 570 10.32 -6.83 18.97
CA ASP A 570 9.17 -7.67 19.33
C ASP A 570 9.22 -8.11 20.80
N SER A 571 10.43 -8.36 21.32
CA SER A 571 10.63 -8.65 22.76
C SER A 571 10.31 -7.43 23.63
N LEU A 572 10.70 -6.20 23.21
CA LEU A 572 10.31 -4.98 23.92
C LEU A 572 8.79 -4.85 23.99
N ALA A 573 8.11 -5.06 22.84
CA ALA A 573 6.65 -5.00 22.76
C ALA A 573 5.96 -5.98 23.71
N ALA A 574 6.51 -7.20 23.84
CA ALA A 574 5.99 -8.25 24.72
C ALA A 574 6.45 -8.12 26.18
N GLY A 575 7.27 -7.12 26.53
CA GLY A 575 7.91 -7.03 27.84
C GLY A 575 8.68 -8.29 28.18
N LEU A 576 9.38 -8.90 27.20
CA LEU A 576 10.14 -10.13 27.37
C LEU A 576 11.63 -9.79 27.53
N PRO A 577 12.24 -9.99 28.71
CA PRO A 577 13.68 -9.86 28.87
C PRO A 577 14.45 -10.73 27.87
N PHE A 578 15.53 -10.18 27.31
CA PHE A 578 16.36 -10.91 26.36
C PHE A 578 17.83 -10.88 26.76
N VAL A 579 18.56 -11.92 26.38
CA VAL A 579 20.04 -12.01 26.57
C VAL A 579 20.67 -12.12 25.17
N THR A 580 21.69 -11.27 24.96
CA THR A 580 22.35 -11.17 23.66
C THR A 580 23.81 -10.68 23.81
N THR A 581 24.52 -10.64 22.70
CA THR A 581 25.87 -10.05 22.58
C THR A 581 25.81 -8.54 22.35
N THR A 582 26.96 -7.89 22.34
CA THR A 582 27.12 -6.48 21.98
C THR A 582 26.56 -6.21 20.58
N VAL A 583 26.77 -7.13 19.60
CA VAL A 583 26.23 -7.04 18.26
C VAL A 583 24.70 -7.15 18.24
N GLY A 584 24.13 -8.02 19.05
CA GLY A 584 22.67 -8.14 19.16
C GLY A 584 21.99 -6.93 19.77
N ALA A 585 22.64 -6.32 20.77
CA ALA A 585 22.15 -5.16 21.51
C ALA A 585 22.37 -3.81 20.78
N GLU A 586 22.99 -3.82 19.61
CA GLU A 586 23.29 -2.60 18.87
C GLU A 586 22.02 -1.81 18.52
N GLY A 587 22.04 -0.51 18.80
CA GLY A 587 20.93 0.41 18.54
C GLY A 587 19.88 0.48 19.63
N PHE A 588 19.93 -0.39 20.66
CA PHE A 588 18.99 -0.35 21.78
C PHE A 588 19.53 0.51 22.93
N PRO A 589 18.80 1.54 23.37
CA PRO A 589 19.21 2.41 24.49
C PRO A 589 18.89 1.74 25.85
N LEU A 590 19.55 0.63 26.12
CA LEU A 590 19.29 -0.25 27.30
C LEU A 590 19.66 0.36 28.65
N GLY A 591 20.41 1.46 28.68
CA GLY A 591 20.73 2.17 29.94
C GLY A 591 21.22 1.25 31.04
N ASP A 592 20.63 1.39 32.24
CA ASP A 592 21.03 0.67 33.46
C ASP A 592 20.72 -0.83 33.45
N VAL A 593 19.85 -1.31 32.50
CA VAL A 593 19.56 -2.75 32.36
C VAL A 593 20.57 -3.46 31.46
N ARG A 594 21.41 -2.74 30.70
CA ARG A 594 22.35 -3.33 29.75
C ARG A 594 23.24 -4.40 30.35
N PRO A 595 23.84 -4.22 31.61
CA PRO A 595 24.68 -5.25 32.22
C PRO A 595 23.95 -6.55 32.55
N SER A 596 22.63 -6.54 32.62
CA SER A 596 21.80 -7.72 32.87
C SER A 596 21.41 -8.47 31.58
N LEU A 597 21.70 -7.90 30.41
CA LEU A 597 21.19 -8.38 29.10
C LEU A 597 22.33 -8.71 28.13
N VAL A 598 23.53 -8.13 28.30
CA VAL A 598 24.54 -8.12 27.22
C VAL A 598 25.90 -8.59 27.72
N SER A 599 26.43 -9.63 27.10
CA SER A 599 27.83 -10.06 27.20
C SER A 599 28.28 -10.71 25.91
N ASP A 600 29.59 -10.68 25.61
CA ASP A 600 30.19 -11.38 24.48
C ASP A 600 30.87 -12.68 24.93
N ASP A 601 30.96 -12.93 26.27
CA ASP A 601 31.50 -14.16 26.85
C ASP A 601 30.37 -15.21 27.03
N PRO A 602 30.54 -16.44 26.57
CA PRO A 602 29.51 -17.48 26.65
C PRO A 602 29.14 -17.89 28.07
N VAL A 603 30.10 -17.89 29.02
CA VAL A 603 29.86 -18.26 30.43
C VAL A 603 29.08 -17.13 31.12
N GLU A 604 29.42 -15.87 30.82
CA GLU A 604 28.65 -14.73 31.33
C GLU A 604 27.26 -14.69 30.75
N LEU A 605 27.08 -14.99 29.46
CA LEU A 605 25.74 -15.10 28.85
C LEU A 605 24.88 -16.13 29.56
N ALA A 606 25.43 -17.30 29.87
CA ALA A 606 24.75 -18.33 30.65
C ALA A 606 24.40 -17.85 32.07
N ALA A 607 25.29 -17.13 32.73
CA ALA A 607 25.03 -16.54 34.05
C ALA A 607 23.92 -15.46 34.00
N LEU A 608 23.88 -14.61 32.98
CA LEU A 608 22.82 -13.65 32.76
C LEU A 608 21.46 -14.35 32.51
N LEU A 609 21.44 -15.42 31.70
CA LEU A 609 20.25 -16.25 31.50
C LEU A 609 19.76 -16.85 32.83
N SER A 610 20.64 -17.47 33.64
CA SER A 610 20.27 -18.05 34.92
C SER A 610 19.72 -17.01 35.89
N ARG A 611 20.32 -15.83 35.94
CA ARG A 611 19.82 -14.71 36.76
C ARG A 611 18.43 -14.29 36.36
N LEU A 612 18.21 -13.96 35.07
CA LEU A 612 16.89 -13.55 34.57
C LEU A 612 15.85 -14.68 34.66
N TYR A 613 16.29 -15.93 34.60
CA TYR A 613 15.38 -17.05 34.71
C TYR A 613 14.89 -17.29 36.13
N THR A 614 15.67 -16.94 37.17
CA THR A 614 15.42 -17.26 38.59
C THR A 614 15.14 -16.05 39.49
N ASP A 615 15.76 -14.90 39.22
CA ASP A 615 15.58 -13.67 40.02
C ASP A 615 14.40 -12.85 39.49
N ARG A 616 13.25 -12.99 40.18
CA ARG A 616 12.02 -12.25 39.85
C ARG A 616 12.25 -10.74 39.88
N ALA A 617 12.93 -10.21 40.88
CA ALA A 617 13.06 -8.76 41.01
C ALA A 617 13.86 -8.16 39.86
N GLU A 618 14.94 -8.83 39.47
CA GLU A 618 15.74 -8.42 38.33
C GLU A 618 14.96 -8.55 37.01
N TRP A 619 14.20 -9.65 36.83
CA TRP A 619 13.38 -9.87 35.67
C TRP A 619 12.30 -8.77 35.52
N GLU A 620 11.56 -8.47 36.59
CA GLU A 620 10.50 -7.44 36.59
C GLU A 620 11.10 -6.03 36.37
N ARG A 621 12.28 -5.74 36.90
CA ARG A 621 13.01 -4.50 36.64
C ARG A 621 13.34 -4.35 35.14
N VAL A 622 13.82 -5.40 34.51
CA VAL A 622 14.13 -5.42 33.08
C VAL A 622 12.86 -5.29 32.27
N GLN A 623 11.80 -6.07 32.57
CA GLN A 623 10.51 -5.97 31.89
C GLN A 623 9.97 -4.54 31.86
N ALA A 624 9.94 -3.89 33.03
CA ALA A 624 9.45 -2.52 33.16
C ALA A 624 10.21 -1.55 32.25
N HIS A 625 11.55 -1.66 32.23
CA HIS A 625 12.38 -0.82 31.35
C HIS A 625 12.13 -1.08 29.84
N LEU A 626 11.99 -2.36 29.45
CA LEU A 626 11.71 -2.70 28.04
C LEU A 626 10.35 -2.16 27.59
N LEU A 627 9.30 -2.27 28.41
CA LEU A 627 7.97 -1.71 28.14
C LEU A 627 8.00 -0.17 28.09
N GLU A 628 8.78 0.48 28.93
CA GLU A 628 9.01 1.92 28.87
C GLU A 628 9.66 2.32 27.55
N LEU A 629 10.69 1.62 27.11
CA LEU A 629 11.34 1.87 25.82
C LEU A 629 10.34 1.68 24.64
N ALA A 630 9.56 0.60 24.69
CA ALA A 630 8.54 0.34 23.67
C ALA A 630 7.54 1.49 23.55
N SER A 631 7.10 2.08 24.67
CA SER A 631 6.07 3.12 24.72
C SER A 631 6.60 4.55 24.58
N THR A 632 7.91 4.79 24.64
CA THR A 632 8.47 6.16 24.64
C THR A 632 9.47 6.43 23.50
N ARG A 633 10.14 5.39 23.02
CA ARG A 633 11.22 5.50 22.01
C ARG A 633 10.89 4.80 20.71
N PHE A 634 10.13 3.71 20.77
CA PHE A 634 9.78 2.89 19.63
C PHE A 634 8.27 2.96 19.31
N ASP A 635 7.56 3.90 19.90
CA ASP A 635 6.14 4.15 19.68
C ASP A 635 5.87 4.93 18.37
N ALA A 636 4.65 4.82 17.85
CA ALA A 636 4.24 5.46 16.62
C ALA A 636 4.32 7.00 16.69
N ASP A 637 4.07 7.62 17.86
CA ASP A 637 4.07 9.07 17.99
C ASP A 637 5.50 9.64 17.96
N SER A 638 6.46 8.94 18.55
CA SER A 638 7.88 9.29 18.47
C SER A 638 8.39 9.20 17.03
N PHE A 639 8.01 8.13 16.32
CA PHE A 639 8.33 7.96 14.91
C PHE A 639 7.74 9.10 14.07
N ARG A 640 6.46 9.41 14.24
CA ARG A 640 5.77 10.50 13.52
C ARG A 640 6.41 11.85 13.74
N ARG A 641 6.71 12.20 14.99
CA ARG A 641 7.38 13.48 15.33
C ARG A 641 8.72 13.59 14.61
N THR A 642 9.50 12.52 14.59
CA THR A 642 10.81 12.51 13.91
C THR A 642 10.63 12.61 12.39
N LEU A 643 9.70 11.85 11.79
CA LEU A 643 9.42 11.88 10.37
C LEU A 643 8.96 13.26 9.91
N VAL A 644 7.99 13.87 10.61
CA VAL A 644 7.51 15.22 10.32
C VAL A 644 8.64 16.25 10.45
N GLY A 645 9.45 16.17 11.51
CA GLY A 645 10.60 17.05 11.70
C GLY A 645 11.66 16.93 10.60
N ALA A 646 11.93 15.71 10.14
CA ALA A 646 12.86 15.43 9.06
C ALA A 646 12.37 15.97 7.72
N MET A 647 11.10 15.73 7.41
CA MET A 647 10.50 16.22 6.16
C MET A 647 10.35 17.74 6.15
N ALA A 648 9.98 18.35 7.28
CA ALA A 648 9.94 19.80 7.42
C ALA A 648 11.34 20.45 7.24
N TYR A 649 12.41 19.78 7.70
CA TYR A 649 13.78 20.25 7.51
C TYR A 649 14.15 20.41 6.02
N VAL A 650 13.66 19.56 5.16
CA VAL A 650 13.85 19.61 3.70
C VAL A 650 12.73 20.38 2.98
N GLY A 651 11.87 21.09 3.72
CA GLY A 651 10.84 21.96 3.14
C GLY A 651 9.53 21.25 2.75
N VAL A 652 9.34 20.01 3.17
CA VAL A 652 8.15 19.18 2.88
C VAL A 652 7.36 19.00 4.17
N ALA A 653 6.51 19.96 4.52
CA ALA A 653 5.65 19.86 5.71
C ALA A 653 4.33 19.13 5.37
N PRO A 654 3.77 18.36 6.29
CA PRO A 654 2.43 17.82 6.10
C PRO A 654 1.43 18.99 5.98
N PRO A 655 0.31 18.81 5.23
CA PRO A 655 -0.72 19.84 5.12
C PRO A 655 -1.23 20.21 6.51
N ALA A 656 -1.53 21.50 6.73
CA ALA A 656 -2.14 21.95 7.97
C ALA A 656 -3.51 21.25 8.10
N GLY A 657 -3.70 20.50 9.17
CA GLY A 657 -4.92 19.72 9.44
C GLY A 657 -6.14 20.60 9.70
#